data_39bb5c13fcdcd938628deb801ea4741b
#
_entry.id   39bb5c13fcdcd938628deb801ea4741b
#
_cell.length_a   1.000
_cell.length_b   1.000
_cell.length_c   1.000
_cell.angle_alpha   90.00
_cell.angle_beta   90.00
_cell.angle_gamma   90.00
#
_symmetry.space_group_name_H-M   'P 1'
#
loop_
_entity.id
_entity.type
_entity.pdbx_description
1 polymer ?
#
loop_
_entity_poly.entity_id
_entity_poly.type
_entity_poly.pdbx_seq_one_letter_code
_entity_poly.pdbx_strand_id
1 'polypeptide(L)'
;MIEKLNIKDKRLIIICILLSIVSLFITQRYFKQAFPEASINMDITNEEAKSKAEGFLANRGIDISEFMHAKRFGYERESKIFLEYHLPAEEAGEILNNTNGYYWRNRWFKPKHKEEVKVYYSTRGALRTYVHQIPEDASGDSLTQGNALNAAQFFLVGTIGIDIQDWELIESKTEKLENRWDHEFEWKEKSFDIKESNHILTVKVQGDEIGYYDEQIKVPETWNREYEKFRAKNNLLESIGFTGLFIAIIIIFIMILVRTRKKDIHWKTAFTWSGIIAVLLIINVFNNYPLQLYGYDTRDPFLTFLTSTILFECTLLPLVVALSIGILIAGSEPFYRDQYPHQLSFRHILTAQGIKSRSFFNSAIIGISFTFVTFAFQTTFYLISNKFGAWSPTEIPNLDRLGTYVPWVSVMLGGLMLAIFQESIARMFAIPFLQKYTKSTILAVLISSVLWGITQEGISQPFYLRGLELTVTGIMISWIFLRYGILATLIWSFSVDAVSSAMILLRSTNPYYFTTGIVSAGLVLLPLIYAIIAYRKNGGFISSTNLVNALDSEIYEENEETKKVIEQGKISVPYKQFSKNRIKIGLSIGILGILLSFAISTSNKFDDPIYNYTWLDKNRAEATEIAREYLISRGFDLDGYRSVSTSQNRLSPGGIQTPVGRIALWENQLEIIDYVLEKTTKDTLRSFLSEKKFPAMGWAVRFIKPETKREYRVWVSAEGNKAGYPHFKETLSDTPYLPSITKEEALNTVFKF
;
A
#
# COMPACT_ATOMS: atom_id res chain seq x y z
N MET A 1 16.93 45.38 4.70
CA MET A 1 16.17 46.37 3.85
C MET A 1 14.77 45.82 3.67
N ILE A 2 13.73 46.65 3.79
CA ILE A 2 12.33 46.22 3.61
C ILE A 2 11.92 46.54 2.18
N GLU A 3 11.41 45.55 1.47
CA GLU A 3 11.00 45.66 0.07
C GLU A 3 9.47 45.63 -0.04
N LYS A 4 8.88 46.61 -0.69
CA LYS A 4 7.43 46.62 -0.99
C LYS A 4 7.10 45.85 -2.27
N LEU A 5 5.85 45.41 -2.42
CA LEU A 5 5.34 44.81 -3.65
C LEU A 5 5.59 45.72 -4.84
N ASN A 6 6.31 45.23 -5.83
CA ASN A 6 6.59 45.95 -7.08
C ASN A 6 5.58 45.58 -8.19
N ILE A 7 5.70 46.24 -9.35
CA ILE A 7 4.81 46.00 -10.51
C ILE A 7 4.91 44.53 -11.00
N LYS A 8 6.12 43.92 -10.95
CA LYS A 8 6.32 42.51 -11.37
C LYS A 8 5.58 41.57 -10.44
N ASP A 9 5.66 41.80 -9.11
CA ASP A 9 4.94 40.98 -8.12
C ASP A 9 3.42 41.09 -8.33
N LYS A 10 2.90 42.30 -8.55
CA LYS A 10 1.46 42.50 -8.82
C LYS A 10 1.00 41.76 -10.07
N ARG A 11 1.79 41.83 -11.16
CA ARG A 11 1.50 41.08 -12.40
C ARG A 11 1.52 39.57 -12.14
N LEU A 12 2.51 39.07 -11.40
CA LEU A 12 2.58 37.65 -11.03
C LEU A 12 1.33 37.24 -10.26
N ILE A 13 0.92 37.98 -9.24
CA ILE A 13 -0.29 37.70 -8.45
C ILE A 13 -1.52 37.66 -9.36
N ILE A 14 -1.71 38.64 -10.24
CA ILE A 14 -2.85 38.66 -11.16
C ILE A 14 -2.84 37.44 -12.10
N ILE A 15 -1.70 37.12 -12.68
CA ILE A 15 -1.56 35.95 -13.56
C ILE A 15 -1.87 34.68 -12.81
N CYS A 16 -1.32 34.47 -11.60
CA CYS A 16 -1.59 33.31 -10.78
C CYS A 16 -3.07 33.17 -10.41
N ILE A 17 -3.73 34.26 -10.04
CA ILE A 17 -5.16 34.28 -9.72
C ILE A 17 -5.99 33.89 -10.96
N LEU A 18 -5.72 34.53 -12.10
CA LEU A 18 -6.45 34.24 -13.34
C LEU A 18 -6.27 32.79 -13.78
N LEU A 19 -5.03 32.27 -13.76
CA LEU A 19 -4.74 30.89 -14.07
C LEU A 19 -5.46 29.93 -13.11
N SER A 20 -5.47 30.24 -11.80
CA SER A 20 -6.17 29.42 -10.82
C SER A 20 -7.68 29.40 -11.06
N ILE A 21 -8.30 30.54 -11.36
CA ILE A 21 -9.74 30.64 -11.64
C ILE A 21 -10.11 29.84 -12.91
N VAL A 22 -9.37 30.03 -14.01
CA VAL A 22 -9.60 29.31 -15.27
C VAL A 22 -9.41 27.79 -15.05
N SER A 23 -8.34 27.40 -14.35
CA SER A 23 -8.05 26.00 -14.06
C SER A 23 -9.12 25.35 -13.17
N LEU A 24 -9.57 26.06 -12.14
CA LEU A 24 -10.69 25.61 -11.29
C LEU A 24 -11.98 25.45 -12.09
N PHE A 25 -12.29 26.39 -12.99
CA PHE A 25 -13.45 26.29 -13.85
C PHE A 25 -13.39 25.05 -14.76
N ILE A 26 -12.25 24.80 -15.41
CA ILE A 26 -12.05 23.59 -16.24
C ILE A 26 -12.20 22.32 -15.39
N THR A 27 -11.51 22.27 -14.27
CA THR A 27 -11.56 21.11 -13.37
C THR A 27 -12.98 20.86 -12.87
N GLN A 28 -13.66 21.88 -12.34
CA GLN A 28 -15.01 21.73 -11.80
C GLN A 28 -16.03 21.31 -12.87
N ARG A 29 -15.92 21.85 -14.09
CA ARG A 29 -16.86 21.56 -15.18
C ARG A 29 -16.71 20.17 -15.78
N TYR A 30 -15.48 19.66 -15.86
CA TYR A 30 -15.17 18.46 -16.62
C TYR A 30 -14.59 17.31 -15.78
N PHE A 31 -14.34 17.53 -14.50
CA PHE A 31 -13.70 16.53 -13.64
C PHE A 31 -14.48 15.21 -13.57
N LYS A 32 -15.82 15.28 -13.40
CA LYS A 32 -16.68 14.10 -13.36
C LYS A 32 -16.62 13.25 -14.63
N GLN A 33 -16.40 13.89 -15.78
CA GLN A 33 -16.28 13.19 -17.06
C GLN A 33 -14.90 12.55 -17.25
N ALA A 34 -13.87 13.13 -16.63
CA ALA A 34 -12.51 12.62 -16.70
C ALA A 34 -12.24 11.53 -15.63
N PHE A 35 -12.92 11.63 -14.48
CA PHE A 35 -12.68 10.80 -13.31
C PHE A 35 -13.99 10.28 -12.70
N PRO A 36 -14.28 8.98 -12.83
CA PRO A 36 -15.50 8.33 -12.32
C PRO A 36 -15.70 8.42 -10.81
N GLU A 37 -14.63 8.54 -10.04
CA GLU A 37 -14.66 8.67 -8.56
C GLU A 37 -15.51 9.83 -8.05
N ALA A 38 -15.86 10.73 -8.93
CA ALA A 38 -16.73 11.83 -8.62
C ALA A 38 -18.15 11.40 -8.19
N SER A 39 -18.49 10.10 -8.31
CA SER A 39 -19.84 9.56 -8.06
C SER A 39 -20.03 8.93 -6.67
N ILE A 40 -19.03 8.87 -5.80
CA ILE A 40 -19.20 8.29 -4.45
C ILE A 40 -20.14 9.17 -3.62
N ASN A 41 -21.27 8.57 -3.19
CA ASN A 41 -22.19 9.20 -2.24
C ASN A 41 -21.80 8.81 -0.82
N MET A 42 -21.55 9.79 0.06
CA MET A 42 -21.25 9.60 1.47
C MET A 42 -22.35 10.20 2.33
N ASP A 43 -23.50 9.51 2.36
CA ASP A 43 -24.69 10.00 3.07
C ASP A 43 -24.60 9.74 4.58
N ILE A 44 -23.90 8.66 4.99
CA ILE A 44 -23.67 8.34 6.39
C ILE A 44 -22.17 8.32 6.76
N THR A 45 -21.90 8.70 8.00
CA THR A 45 -20.56 8.62 8.58
C THR A 45 -20.23 7.21 9.05
N ASN A 46 -18.94 7.03 9.35
CA ASN A 46 -18.44 5.85 10.03
C ASN A 46 -19.11 5.61 11.40
N GLU A 47 -19.41 6.67 12.18
CA GLU A 47 -20.09 6.54 13.48
C GLU A 47 -21.57 6.18 13.30
N GLU A 48 -22.24 6.75 12.34
CA GLU A 48 -23.64 6.38 12.01
C GLU A 48 -23.74 4.95 11.51
N ALA A 49 -22.76 4.51 10.67
CA ALA A 49 -22.68 3.11 10.23
C ALA A 49 -22.44 2.16 11.41
N LYS A 50 -21.60 2.55 12.39
CA LYS A 50 -21.40 1.80 13.63
C LYS A 50 -22.70 1.68 14.41
N SER A 51 -23.40 2.80 14.65
CA SER A 51 -24.67 2.81 15.40
C SER A 51 -25.74 1.95 14.73
N LYS A 52 -25.83 1.98 13.39
CA LYS A 52 -26.72 1.08 12.64
C LYS A 52 -26.34 -0.40 12.84
N ALA A 53 -25.05 -0.70 12.80
CA ALA A 53 -24.56 -2.06 12.98
C ALA A 53 -24.80 -2.57 14.42
N GLU A 54 -24.60 -1.74 15.43
CA GLU A 54 -24.94 -2.07 16.83
C GLU A 54 -26.44 -2.33 17.00
N GLY A 55 -27.29 -1.49 16.41
CA GLY A 55 -28.73 -1.71 16.40
C GLY A 55 -29.15 -3.01 15.69
N PHE A 56 -28.52 -3.34 14.57
CA PHE A 56 -28.75 -4.59 13.86
C PHE A 56 -28.37 -5.80 14.72
N LEU A 57 -27.23 -5.78 15.40
CA LEU A 57 -26.77 -6.87 16.26
C LEU A 57 -27.66 -7.02 17.50
N ALA A 58 -28.06 -5.91 18.12
CA ALA A 58 -28.99 -5.93 19.25
C ALA A 58 -30.35 -6.55 18.87
N ASN A 59 -30.89 -6.22 17.70
CA ASN A 59 -32.14 -6.81 17.19
C ASN A 59 -32.04 -8.31 16.94
N ARG A 60 -30.81 -8.83 16.73
CA ARG A 60 -30.53 -10.27 16.58
C ARG A 60 -30.15 -10.94 17.89
N GLY A 61 -30.15 -10.23 19.02
CA GLY A 61 -29.78 -10.77 20.31
C GLY A 61 -28.29 -11.03 20.51
N ILE A 62 -27.43 -10.49 19.66
CA ILE A 62 -25.97 -10.67 19.74
C ILE A 62 -25.39 -9.64 20.72
N ASP A 63 -24.87 -10.13 21.84
CA ASP A 63 -24.22 -9.28 22.85
C ASP A 63 -22.75 -9.01 22.49
N ILE A 64 -22.47 -7.75 22.20
CA ILE A 64 -21.11 -7.25 21.84
C ILE A 64 -20.48 -6.45 22.98
N SER A 65 -21.03 -6.44 24.18
CA SER A 65 -20.58 -5.60 25.32
C SER A 65 -19.11 -5.84 25.72
N GLU A 66 -18.63 -7.07 25.59
CA GLU A 66 -17.25 -7.45 25.90
C GLU A 66 -16.32 -7.42 24.68
N PHE A 67 -16.83 -7.11 23.49
CA PHE A 67 -16.02 -7.10 22.28
C PHE A 67 -15.30 -5.77 22.08
N MET A 68 -14.08 -5.86 21.60
CA MET A 68 -13.37 -4.69 21.07
C MET A 68 -13.95 -4.36 19.69
N HIS A 69 -14.01 -3.07 19.36
CA HIS A 69 -14.53 -2.59 18.08
C HIS A 69 -13.41 -1.94 17.25
N ALA A 70 -13.36 -2.29 15.97
CA ALA A 70 -12.51 -1.66 14.97
C ALA A 70 -13.31 -1.33 13.71
N LYS A 71 -12.90 -0.30 12.99
CA LYS A 71 -13.62 0.20 11.83
C LYS A 71 -12.69 0.67 10.71
N ARG A 72 -13.13 0.50 9.46
CA ARG A 72 -12.39 0.90 8.27
C ARG A 72 -13.32 1.21 7.11
N PHE A 73 -12.94 2.11 6.20
CA PHE A 73 -13.60 2.26 4.90
C PHE A 73 -13.21 1.12 3.97
N GLY A 74 -14.14 0.69 3.11
CA GLY A 74 -13.92 -0.33 2.11
C GLY A 74 -14.66 -0.06 0.80
N TYR A 75 -14.21 -0.69 -0.27
CA TYR A 75 -14.89 -0.67 -1.57
C TYR A 75 -14.57 -1.94 -2.37
N GLU A 76 -15.42 -2.25 -3.35
CA GLU A 76 -15.27 -3.39 -4.26
C GLU A 76 -14.32 -3.02 -5.41
N ARG A 77 -13.01 -3.27 -5.22
CA ARG A 77 -11.98 -2.84 -6.18
C ARG A 77 -12.10 -3.53 -7.53
N GLU A 78 -12.28 -4.84 -7.55
CA GLU A 78 -12.33 -5.63 -8.81
C GLU A 78 -13.54 -5.25 -9.63
N SER A 79 -14.70 -5.22 -9.01
CA SER A 79 -15.97 -4.84 -9.63
C SER A 79 -15.94 -3.40 -10.14
N LYS A 80 -15.36 -2.49 -9.36
CA LYS A 80 -15.17 -1.09 -9.77
C LYS A 80 -14.35 -0.98 -11.04
N ILE A 81 -13.19 -1.62 -11.08
CA ILE A 81 -12.28 -1.58 -12.24
C ILE A 81 -12.94 -2.21 -13.48
N PHE A 82 -13.66 -3.30 -13.29
CA PHE A 82 -14.40 -3.99 -14.36
C PHE A 82 -15.49 -3.10 -14.95
N LEU A 83 -16.31 -2.49 -14.10
CA LEU A 83 -17.40 -1.61 -14.54
C LEU A 83 -16.87 -0.37 -15.25
N GLU A 84 -15.84 0.28 -14.70
CA GLU A 84 -15.20 1.46 -15.31
C GLU A 84 -14.52 1.17 -16.64
N TYR A 85 -14.11 -0.07 -16.90
CA TYR A 85 -13.55 -0.48 -18.19
C TYR A 85 -14.63 -0.66 -19.25
N HIS A 86 -15.79 -1.17 -18.87
CA HIS A 86 -16.84 -1.55 -19.82
C HIS A 86 -17.92 -0.49 -20.00
N LEU A 87 -18.09 0.41 -19.04
CA LEU A 87 -19.18 1.40 -19.01
C LEU A 87 -18.65 2.83 -18.91
N PRO A 88 -19.45 3.82 -19.34
CA PRO A 88 -19.17 5.21 -19.02
C PRO A 88 -19.02 5.44 -17.51
N ALA A 89 -18.14 6.36 -17.13
CA ALA A 89 -17.81 6.63 -15.73
C ALA A 89 -19.02 6.90 -14.81
N GLU A 90 -20.02 7.62 -15.32
CA GLU A 90 -21.21 7.98 -14.56
C GLU A 90 -22.09 6.75 -14.29
N GLU A 91 -22.29 5.91 -15.31
CA GLU A 91 -23.06 4.66 -15.23
C GLU A 91 -22.38 3.64 -14.30
N ALA A 92 -21.08 3.45 -14.44
CA ALA A 92 -20.30 2.59 -13.55
C ALA A 92 -20.41 3.04 -12.07
N GLY A 93 -20.36 4.34 -11.83
CA GLY A 93 -20.54 4.92 -10.51
C GLY A 93 -21.94 4.73 -9.94
N GLU A 94 -22.98 4.86 -10.74
CA GLU A 94 -24.37 4.60 -10.33
C GLU A 94 -24.58 3.14 -9.94
N ILE A 95 -24.08 2.21 -10.75
CA ILE A 95 -24.15 0.77 -10.44
C ILE A 95 -23.43 0.46 -9.12
N LEU A 96 -22.20 0.95 -8.94
CA LEU A 96 -21.46 0.73 -7.70
C LEU A 96 -22.18 1.30 -6.46
N ASN A 97 -22.83 2.45 -6.58
CA ASN A 97 -23.62 2.99 -5.49
C ASN A 97 -24.89 2.15 -5.22
N ASN A 98 -25.54 1.64 -6.26
CA ASN A 98 -26.78 0.86 -6.14
C ASN A 98 -26.52 -0.57 -5.63
N THR A 99 -25.35 -1.14 -5.95
CA THR A 99 -24.90 -2.47 -5.47
C THR A 99 -24.04 -2.39 -4.21
N ASN A 100 -24.15 -1.30 -3.46
CA ASN A 100 -23.45 -1.09 -2.20
C ASN A 100 -21.91 -1.27 -2.29
N GLY A 101 -21.29 -0.91 -3.43
CA GLY A 101 -19.87 -1.10 -3.72
C GLY A 101 -18.91 -0.28 -2.84
N TYR A 102 -19.41 0.75 -2.14
CA TYR A 102 -18.67 1.58 -1.17
C TYR A 102 -19.28 1.44 0.22
N TYR A 103 -18.49 1.11 1.25
CA TYR A 103 -19.05 0.73 2.54
C TYR A 103 -18.11 0.99 3.72
N TRP A 104 -18.72 1.09 4.91
CA TRP A 104 -18.08 1.16 6.19
C TRP A 104 -18.01 -0.22 6.82
N ARG A 105 -16.80 -0.70 7.09
CA ARG A 105 -16.53 -1.99 7.75
C ARG A 105 -16.50 -1.78 9.24
N ASN A 106 -17.36 -2.47 9.98
CA ASN A 106 -17.32 -2.56 11.43
C ASN A 106 -16.99 -4.00 11.80
N ARG A 107 -16.06 -4.19 12.73
CA ARG A 107 -15.60 -5.48 13.21
C ARG A 107 -15.59 -5.47 14.73
N TRP A 108 -16.23 -6.45 15.36
CA TRP A 108 -16.21 -6.73 16.79
C TRP A 108 -15.50 -8.05 17.03
N PHE A 109 -14.56 -8.09 17.97
CA PHE A 109 -13.73 -9.26 18.23
C PHE A 109 -13.25 -9.29 19.69
N LYS A 110 -12.86 -10.50 20.17
CA LYS A 110 -12.22 -10.70 21.47
C LYS A 110 -10.82 -11.27 21.26
N PRO A 111 -9.78 -10.75 21.94
CA PRO A 111 -8.46 -11.36 21.90
C PRO A 111 -8.49 -12.81 22.35
N LYS A 112 -7.78 -13.69 21.63
CA LYS A 112 -7.71 -15.14 21.89
C LYS A 112 -9.02 -15.90 21.69
N HIS A 113 -10.03 -15.28 21.08
CA HIS A 113 -11.28 -15.93 20.73
C HIS A 113 -11.42 -16.03 19.22
N LYS A 114 -12.02 -17.13 18.74
CA LYS A 114 -12.33 -17.34 17.32
C LYS A 114 -13.59 -16.55 16.90
N GLU A 115 -14.48 -16.30 17.88
CA GLU A 115 -15.72 -15.58 17.63
C GLU A 115 -15.43 -14.13 17.28
N GLU A 116 -15.94 -13.71 16.13
CA GLU A 116 -15.93 -12.30 15.70
C GLU A 116 -17.19 -11.97 14.89
N VAL A 117 -17.59 -10.72 14.95
CA VAL A 117 -18.74 -10.20 14.23
C VAL A 117 -18.30 -9.08 13.30
N LYS A 118 -18.72 -9.14 12.04
CA LYS A 118 -18.49 -8.08 11.05
C LYS A 118 -19.83 -7.62 10.48
N VAL A 119 -20.04 -6.32 10.47
CA VAL A 119 -21.23 -5.72 9.86
C VAL A 119 -20.80 -4.53 9.02
N TYR A 120 -21.06 -4.60 7.73
CA TYR A 120 -20.72 -3.55 6.78
C TYR A 120 -21.97 -2.86 6.30
N TYR A 121 -21.96 -1.55 6.39
CA TYR A 121 -23.03 -0.70 5.85
C TYR A 121 -22.49 0.12 4.69
N SER A 122 -23.22 0.16 3.59
CA SER A 122 -22.87 1.04 2.49
C SER A 122 -22.81 2.50 2.94
N THR A 123 -22.10 3.33 2.19
CA THR A 123 -22.05 4.78 2.45
C THR A 123 -23.41 5.45 2.35
N ARG A 124 -24.42 4.77 1.80
CA ARG A 124 -25.85 5.19 1.74
C ARG A 124 -26.68 4.64 2.88
N GLY A 125 -26.12 3.76 3.72
CA GLY A 125 -26.81 3.22 4.91
C GLY A 125 -27.59 1.92 4.72
N ALA A 126 -27.37 1.20 3.62
CA ALA A 126 -27.89 -0.16 3.41
C ALA A 126 -26.93 -1.20 4.00
N LEU A 127 -27.45 -2.32 4.51
CA LEU A 127 -26.65 -3.45 4.96
C LEU A 127 -26.01 -4.14 3.75
N ARG A 128 -24.66 -4.24 3.75
CA ARG A 128 -23.86 -4.81 2.67
C ARG A 128 -23.36 -6.22 3.00
N THR A 129 -22.85 -6.40 4.21
CA THR A 129 -22.26 -7.65 4.67
C THR A 129 -22.58 -7.85 6.14
N TYR A 130 -22.88 -9.07 6.50
CA TYR A 130 -22.98 -9.51 7.88
C TYR A 130 -22.25 -10.84 8.03
N VAL A 131 -21.38 -10.94 9.02
CA VAL A 131 -20.65 -12.17 9.37
C VAL A 131 -20.67 -12.32 10.88
N HIS A 132 -21.19 -13.43 11.35
CA HIS A 132 -21.01 -13.90 12.72
C HIS A 132 -20.19 -15.19 12.66
N GLN A 133 -18.90 -15.05 12.86
CA GLN A 133 -17.98 -16.19 12.87
C GLN A 133 -18.01 -16.82 14.23
N ILE A 134 -18.58 -18.02 14.32
CA ILE A 134 -18.62 -18.85 15.53
C ILE A 134 -17.67 -20.06 15.41
N PRO A 135 -17.22 -20.67 16.50
CA PRO A 135 -16.42 -21.89 16.47
C PRO A 135 -17.11 -23.02 15.71
N GLU A 136 -16.33 -23.87 15.05
CA GLU A 136 -16.87 -25.00 14.25
C GLU A 136 -17.55 -26.07 15.12
N ASP A 137 -17.09 -26.22 16.35
CA ASP A 137 -17.63 -27.12 17.38
C ASP A 137 -18.81 -26.52 18.16
N ALA A 138 -19.18 -25.25 17.89
CA ALA A 138 -20.35 -24.63 18.52
C ALA A 138 -21.62 -25.43 18.18
N SER A 139 -22.46 -25.60 19.19
CA SER A 139 -23.76 -26.28 19.03
C SER A 139 -24.74 -25.40 18.23
N GLY A 140 -25.62 -26.06 17.48
CA GLY A 140 -26.70 -25.42 16.73
C GLY A 140 -27.69 -26.49 16.25
N ASP A 141 -28.84 -26.07 15.79
CA ASP A 141 -29.86 -26.97 15.25
C ASP A 141 -29.40 -27.58 13.90
N SER A 142 -30.02 -28.68 13.54
CA SER A 142 -29.76 -29.35 12.26
C SER A 142 -30.98 -29.19 11.36
N LEU A 143 -31.14 -28.00 10.80
CA LEU A 143 -32.23 -27.73 9.87
C LEU A 143 -32.08 -28.56 8.59
N THR A 144 -33.22 -28.92 7.99
CA THR A 144 -33.20 -29.44 6.63
C THR A 144 -32.87 -28.32 5.67
N GLN A 145 -32.30 -28.65 4.52
CA GLN A 145 -31.98 -27.68 3.47
C GLN A 145 -33.16 -26.79 3.07
N GLY A 146 -34.37 -27.35 3.00
CA GLY A 146 -35.60 -26.57 2.68
C GLY A 146 -35.96 -25.57 3.78
N ASN A 147 -35.85 -25.95 5.04
CA ASN A 147 -36.13 -25.04 6.16
C ASN A 147 -35.07 -23.95 6.26
N ALA A 148 -33.80 -24.26 6.04
CA ALA A 148 -32.72 -23.30 5.97
C ALA A 148 -32.88 -22.33 4.81
N LEU A 149 -33.32 -22.82 3.63
CA LEU A 149 -33.63 -21.95 2.48
C LEU A 149 -34.75 -20.96 2.82
N ASN A 150 -35.82 -21.42 3.47
CA ASN A 150 -36.92 -20.54 3.88
C ASN A 150 -36.43 -19.47 4.88
N ALA A 151 -35.58 -19.84 5.83
CA ALA A 151 -34.96 -18.87 6.76
C ALA A 151 -34.10 -17.83 6.05
N ALA A 152 -33.30 -18.26 5.06
CA ALA A 152 -32.50 -17.36 4.25
C ALA A 152 -33.37 -16.40 3.39
N GLN A 153 -34.41 -16.92 2.77
CA GLN A 153 -35.35 -16.09 2.00
C GLN A 153 -36.11 -15.09 2.89
N PHE A 154 -36.55 -15.53 4.08
CA PHE A 154 -37.20 -14.63 5.04
C PHE A 154 -36.23 -13.49 5.47
N PHE A 155 -34.97 -13.76 5.68
CA PHE A 155 -33.97 -12.76 5.95
C PHE A 155 -33.81 -11.78 4.79
N LEU A 156 -33.69 -12.27 3.56
CA LEU A 156 -33.51 -11.44 2.36
C LEU A 156 -34.72 -10.51 2.14
N VAL A 157 -35.93 -11.04 2.28
CA VAL A 157 -37.18 -10.25 2.08
C VAL A 157 -37.42 -9.33 3.28
N GLY A 158 -37.35 -9.87 4.51
CA GLY A 158 -37.78 -9.14 5.71
C GLY A 158 -36.73 -8.18 6.27
N THR A 159 -35.42 -8.52 6.15
CA THR A 159 -34.34 -7.72 6.73
C THR A 159 -33.64 -6.87 5.67
N ILE A 160 -33.31 -7.45 4.53
CA ILE A 160 -32.63 -6.73 3.44
C ILE A 160 -33.64 -5.93 2.61
N GLY A 161 -34.87 -6.44 2.43
CA GLY A 161 -35.95 -5.74 1.74
C GLY A 161 -35.92 -5.94 0.23
N ILE A 162 -35.39 -7.06 -0.27
CA ILE A 162 -35.37 -7.38 -1.69
C ILE A 162 -36.66 -8.10 -2.11
N ASP A 163 -37.04 -7.97 -3.38
CA ASP A 163 -38.05 -8.86 -3.99
C ASP A 163 -37.34 -10.12 -4.51
N ILE A 164 -37.57 -11.24 -3.86
CA ILE A 164 -36.90 -12.51 -4.19
C ILE A 164 -37.25 -13.00 -5.60
N GLN A 165 -38.35 -12.49 -6.22
CA GLN A 165 -38.74 -12.85 -7.58
C GLN A 165 -37.75 -12.32 -8.63
N ASP A 166 -37.04 -11.25 -8.33
CA ASP A 166 -36.01 -10.69 -9.20
C ASP A 166 -34.70 -11.49 -9.16
N TRP A 167 -34.61 -12.46 -8.27
CA TRP A 167 -33.43 -13.26 -8.04
C TRP A 167 -33.63 -14.73 -8.39
N GLU A 168 -32.58 -15.38 -8.87
CA GLU A 168 -32.53 -16.81 -9.20
C GLU A 168 -31.56 -17.50 -8.23
N LEU A 169 -32.02 -18.56 -7.56
CA LEU A 169 -31.16 -19.41 -6.73
C LEU A 169 -30.25 -20.24 -7.66
N ILE A 170 -28.95 -19.98 -7.60
CA ILE A 170 -27.94 -20.61 -8.47
C ILE A 170 -27.12 -21.66 -7.77
N GLU A 171 -26.97 -21.59 -6.45
CA GLU A 171 -26.19 -22.56 -5.68
C GLU A 171 -26.83 -22.83 -4.31
N SER A 172 -26.75 -24.09 -3.88
CA SER A 172 -27.18 -24.52 -2.56
C SER A 172 -26.26 -25.63 -2.06
N LYS A 173 -25.53 -25.34 -0.98
CA LYS A 173 -24.56 -26.26 -0.36
C LYS A 173 -25.00 -26.58 1.05
N THR A 174 -24.66 -27.77 1.53
CA THR A 174 -24.87 -28.21 2.92
C THR A 174 -23.58 -28.79 3.43
N GLU A 175 -23.13 -28.31 4.57
CA GLU A 175 -21.96 -28.82 5.30
C GLU A 175 -22.42 -29.37 6.66
N LYS A 176 -22.03 -30.58 6.94
CA LYS A 176 -22.30 -31.22 8.24
C LYS A 176 -21.08 -31.06 9.13
N LEU A 177 -21.21 -30.22 10.14
CA LEU A 177 -20.26 -30.08 11.21
C LEU A 177 -20.53 -31.08 12.35
N GLU A 178 -19.66 -31.09 13.36
CA GLU A 178 -19.77 -32.03 14.47
C GLU A 178 -21.09 -31.90 15.25
N ASN A 179 -21.49 -30.62 15.54
CA ASN A 179 -22.64 -30.34 16.41
C ASN A 179 -23.76 -29.55 15.71
N ARG A 180 -23.70 -29.31 14.40
CA ARG A 180 -24.74 -28.57 13.62
C ARG A 180 -24.59 -28.84 12.12
N TRP A 181 -25.59 -28.44 11.38
CA TRP A 181 -25.55 -28.39 9.91
C TRP A 181 -25.56 -26.93 9.46
N ASP A 182 -24.63 -26.59 8.55
CA ASP A 182 -24.54 -25.27 7.95
C ASP A 182 -24.98 -25.36 6.48
N HIS A 183 -25.77 -24.38 6.04
CA HIS A 183 -26.28 -24.30 4.67
C HIS A 183 -25.86 -22.97 4.04
N GLU A 184 -25.40 -23.02 2.80
CA GLU A 184 -25.04 -21.84 2.01
C GLU A 184 -25.87 -21.79 0.76
N PHE A 185 -26.43 -20.60 0.48
CA PHE A 185 -27.27 -20.34 -0.68
C PHE A 185 -26.75 -19.12 -1.41
N GLU A 186 -26.67 -19.21 -2.75
CA GLU A 186 -26.29 -18.10 -3.60
C GLU A 186 -27.43 -17.78 -4.58
N TRP A 187 -27.78 -16.49 -4.69
CA TRP A 187 -28.74 -15.96 -5.65
C TRP A 187 -28.06 -15.01 -6.61
N LYS A 188 -28.49 -15.05 -7.86
CA LYS A 188 -28.11 -14.14 -8.92
C LYS A 188 -29.28 -13.24 -9.29
N GLU A 189 -29.02 -11.94 -9.45
CA GLU A 189 -30.01 -10.99 -9.97
C GLU A 189 -30.28 -11.26 -11.46
N LYS A 190 -31.55 -11.45 -11.83
CA LYS A 190 -31.96 -11.81 -13.20
C LYS A 190 -31.76 -10.67 -14.20
N SER A 191 -31.92 -9.43 -13.77
CA SER A 191 -31.82 -8.24 -14.59
C SER A 191 -30.39 -7.74 -14.79
N PHE A 192 -29.42 -8.23 -13.96
CA PHE A 192 -28.05 -7.78 -14.01
C PHE A 192 -27.25 -8.57 -15.05
N ASP A 193 -26.98 -7.94 -16.21
CA ASP A 193 -26.18 -8.53 -17.29
C ASP A 193 -25.19 -7.51 -17.85
N ILE A 194 -24.00 -7.46 -17.29
CA ILE A 194 -22.90 -6.60 -17.74
C ILE A 194 -21.72 -7.47 -18.10
N LYS A 195 -21.55 -7.77 -19.39
CA LYS A 195 -20.38 -8.51 -19.89
C LYS A 195 -20.09 -9.79 -19.08
N GLU A 196 -21.10 -10.62 -18.85
CA GLU A 196 -21.02 -11.89 -18.11
C GLU A 196 -20.71 -11.75 -16.60
N SER A 197 -20.66 -10.54 -16.05
CA SER A 197 -20.60 -10.37 -14.61
C SER A 197 -21.97 -10.61 -13.97
N ASN A 198 -21.99 -10.96 -12.71
CA ASN A 198 -23.20 -11.31 -12.00
C ASN A 198 -23.29 -10.55 -10.68
N HIS A 199 -24.44 -10.00 -10.36
CA HIS A 199 -24.75 -9.49 -9.03
C HIS A 199 -25.25 -10.65 -8.16
N ILE A 200 -24.52 -10.95 -7.08
CA ILE A 200 -24.70 -12.15 -6.27
C ILE A 200 -25.02 -11.76 -4.82
N LEU A 201 -25.99 -12.47 -4.25
CA LEU A 201 -26.25 -12.48 -2.82
C LEU A 201 -25.89 -13.86 -2.27
N THR A 202 -25.13 -13.89 -1.20
CA THR A 202 -24.80 -15.14 -0.49
C THR A 202 -25.33 -15.09 0.93
N VAL A 203 -26.05 -16.12 1.35
CA VAL A 203 -26.54 -16.27 2.72
C VAL A 203 -26.10 -17.62 3.26
N LYS A 204 -25.53 -17.65 4.48
CA LYS A 204 -25.29 -18.90 5.20
C LYS A 204 -26.14 -18.98 6.45
N VAL A 205 -26.79 -20.12 6.61
CA VAL A 205 -27.53 -20.49 7.80
C VAL A 205 -26.65 -21.44 8.58
N GLN A 206 -26.24 -21.04 9.77
CA GLN A 206 -25.40 -21.82 10.68
C GLN A 206 -26.29 -22.41 11.78
N GLY A 207 -26.58 -23.73 11.66
CA GLY A 207 -27.62 -24.32 12.49
C GLY A 207 -29.00 -23.81 12.12
N ASP A 208 -29.59 -22.93 12.93
CA ASP A 208 -30.89 -22.28 12.73
C ASP A 208 -30.79 -20.75 12.58
N GLU A 209 -29.58 -20.19 12.69
CA GLU A 209 -29.36 -18.74 12.60
C GLU A 209 -28.66 -18.33 11.31
N ILE A 210 -28.99 -17.12 10.83
CA ILE A 210 -28.22 -16.49 9.74
C ILE A 210 -26.88 -16.02 10.30
N GLY A 211 -25.79 -16.69 9.90
CA GLY A 211 -24.44 -16.34 10.32
C GLY A 211 -23.62 -15.59 9.28
N TYR A 212 -24.10 -15.53 8.03
CA TYR A 212 -23.41 -14.81 6.95
C TYR A 212 -24.39 -14.26 5.93
N TYR A 213 -24.12 -13.03 5.51
CA TYR A 213 -24.75 -12.38 4.37
C TYR A 213 -23.71 -11.53 3.65
N ASP A 214 -23.65 -11.61 2.34
CA ASP A 214 -22.78 -10.79 1.51
C ASP A 214 -23.43 -10.48 0.17
N GLU A 215 -23.24 -9.26 -0.30
CA GLU A 215 -23.68 -8.75 -1.59
C GLU A 215 -22.46 -8.37 -2.41
N GLN A 216 -22.30 -8.88 -3.62
CA GLN A 216 -21.12 -8.60 -4.45
C GLN A 216 -21.43 -8.69 -5.94
N ILE A 217 -20.65 -7.96 -6.74
CA ILE A 217 -20.60 -8.18 -8.19
C ILE A 217 -19.45 -9.14 -8.48
N LYS A 218 -19.79 -10.35 -8.94
CA LYS A 218 -18.83 -11.37 -9.33
C LYS A 218 -18.35 -11.11 -10.75
N VAL A 219 -17.07 -10.77 -10.86
CA VAL A 219 -16.41 -10.46 -12.13
C VAL A 219 -15.95 -11.76 -12.82
N PRO A 220 -16.06 -11.88 -14.17
CA PRO A 220 -15.61 -13.07 -14.89
C PRO A 220 -14.11 -13.30 -14.75
N GLU A 221 -13.70 -14.55 -14.58
CA GLU A 221 -12.28 -14.94 -14.49
C GLU A 221 -11.50 -14.61 -15.78
N THR A 222 -12.16 -14.66 -16.93
CA THR A 222 -11.60 -14.27 -18.23
C THR A 222 -11.13 -12.83 -18.21
N TRP A 223 -11.93 -11.93 -17.62
CA TRP A 223 -11.57 -10.54 -17.40
C TRP A 223 -10.38 -10.39 -16.45
N ASN A 224 -10.38 -11.09 -15.32
CA ASN A 224 -9.28 -11.01 -14.36
C ASN A 224 -7.93 -11.36 -15.00
N ARG A 225 -7.90 -12.34 -15.91
CA ARG A 225 -6.69 -12.69 -16.65
C ARG A 225 -6.29 -11.64 -17.68
N GLU A 226 -7.24 -11.05 -18.37
CA GLU A 226 -6.98 -9.97 -19.29
C GLU A 226 -6.44 -8.74 -18.55
N TYR A 227 -7.04 -8.42 -17.43
CA TYR A 227 -6.60 -7.35 -16.54
C TYR A 227 -5.18 -7.57 -16.02
N GLU A 228 -4.82 -8.78 -15.60
CA GLU A 228 -3.45 -9.09 -15.19
C GLU A 228 -2.43 -8.97 -16.33
N LYS A 229 -2.81 -9.27 -17.59
CA LYS A 229 -1.96 -9.00 -18.77
C LYS A 229 -1.72 -7.51 -18.97
N PHE A 230 -2.72 -6.66 -18.73
CA PHE A 230 -2.56 -5.20 -18.76
C PHE A 230 -1.60 -4.75 -17.67
N ARG A 231 -1.84 -5.19 -16.45
CA ARG A 231 -0.99 -4.87 -15.30
C ARG A 231 0.46 -5.29 -15.46
N ALA A 232 0.72 -6.43 -16.07
CA ALA A 232 2.08 -6.92 -16.25
C ALA A 232 2.96 -5.92 -17.02
N LYS A 233 2.41 -5.20 -18.02
CA LYS A 233 3.14 -4.16 -18.77
C LYS A 233 3.36 -2.90 -17.93
N ASN A 234 2.34 -2.46 -17.17
CA ASN A 234 2.45 -1.33 -16.26
C ASN A 234 3.49 -1.62 -15.17
N ASN A 235 3.43 -2.80 -14.54
CA ASN A 235 4.37 -3.23 -13.50
C ASN A 235 5.82 -3.31 -14.03
N LEU A 236 6.02 -3.69 -15.30
CA LEU A 236 7.35 -3.68 -15.91
C LEU A 236 7.90 -2.25 -16.01
N LEU A 237 7.09 -1.30 -16.47
CA LEU A 237 7.50 0.10 -16.61
C LEU A 237 7.78 0.73 -15.25
N GLU A 238 6.92 0.47 -14.28
CA GLU A 238 7.11 0.88 -12.88
C GLU A 238 8.41 0.30 -12.28
N SER A 239 8.70 -0.97 -12.55
CA SER A 239 9.94 -1.63 -12.09
C SER A 239 11.20 -0.96 -12.67
N ILE A 240 11.15 -0.50 -13.94
CA ILE A 240 12.23 0.29 -14.55
C ILE A 240 12.38 1.63 -13.82
N GLY A 241 11.26 2.31 -13.51
CA GLY A 241 11.25 3.56 -12.75
C GLY A 241 11.88 3.39 -11.35
N PHE A 242 11.45 2.38 -10.60
CA PHE A 242 12.02 2.07 -9.28
C PHE A 242 13.50 1.68 -9.35
N THR A 243 13.93 0.99 -10.39
CA THR A 243 15.36 0.71 -10.61
C THR A 243 16.15 2.00 -10.79
N GLY A 244 15.64 2.95 -11.59
CA GLY A 244 16.24 4.27 -11.75
C GLY A 244 16.29 5.06 -10.44
N LEU A 245 15.21 5.03 -9.65
CA LEU A 245 15.13 5.63 -8.33
C LEU A 245 16.18 5.03 -7.37
N PHE A 246 16.29 3.71 -7.35
CA PHE A 246 17.27 3.00 -6.52
C PHE A 246 18.72 3.37 -6.87
N ILE A 247 19.02 3.46 -8.18
CA ILE A 247 20.32 3.94 -8.66
C ILE A 247 20.58 5.37 -8.17
N ALA A 248 19.58 6.27 -8.25
CA ALA A 248 19.70 7.64 -7.78
C ALA A 248 20.00 7.68 -6.26
N ILE A 249 19.33 6.87 -5.46
CA ILE A 249 19.59 6.76 -4.00
C ILE A 249 21.01 6.26 -3.72
N ILE A 250 21.51 5.27 -4.46
CA ILE A 250 22.90 4.81 -4.33
C ILE A 250 23.88 5.95 -4.64
N ILE A 251 23.64 6.70 -5.72
CA ILE A 251 24.49 7.82 -6.09
C ILE A 251 24.46 8.90 -5.00
N ILE A 252 23.26 9.23 -4.46
CA ILE A 252 23.11 10.16 -3.34
C ILE A 252 23.97 9.70 -2.16
N PHE A 253 23.91 8.42 -1.80
CA PHE A 253 24.71 7.87 -0.70
C PHE A 253 26.21 7.98 -0.94
N ILE A 254 26.67 7.64 -2.14
CA ILE A 254 28.08 7.81 -2.55
C ILE A 254 28.50 9.28 -2.44
N MET A 255 27.63 10.20 -2.90
CA MET A 255 27.91 11.64 -2.85
C MET A 255 27.97 12.17 -1.42
N ILE A 256 27.16 11.65 -0.51
CA ILE A 256 27.27 11.98 0.92
C ILE A 256 28.67 11.62 1.45
N LEU A 257 29.16 10.42 1.13
CA LEU A 257 30.51 10.01 1.55
C LEU A 257 31.59 10.95 1.03
N VAL A 258 31.48 11.37 -0.23
CA VAL A 258 32.41 12.33 -0.86
C VAL A 258 32.30 13.72 -0.23
N ARG A 259 31.09 14.25 -0.04
CA ARG A 259 30.83 15.59 0.49
C ARG A 259 31.10 15.70 1.99
N THR A 260 30.90 14.63 2.76
CA THR A 260 31.27 14.58 4.18
C THR A 260 32.75 14.79 4.38
N ARG A 261 33.61 14.21 3.49
CA ARG A 261 35.05 14.43 3.51
C ARG A 261 35.42 15.90 3.28
N LYS A 262 34.63 16.62 2.49
CA LYS A 262 34.82 18.05 2.22
C LYS A 262 34.21 18.96 3.30
N LYS A 263 33.53 18.38 4.31
CA LYS A 263 32.76 19.11 5.34
C LYS A 263 31.67 20.03 4.77
N ASP A 264 31.09 19.67 3.64
CA ASP A 264 30.22 20.46 2.81
C ASP A 264 28.73 20.11 2.98
N ILE A 265 28.36 19.40 4.05
CA ILE A 265 26.98 18.98 4.31
C ILE A 265 26.39 19.75 5.49
N HIS A 266 25.22 20.33 5.31
CA HIS A 266 24.44 20.98 6.34
C HIS A 266 23.67 19.98 7.23
N TRP A 267 24.39 19.18 8.01
CA TRP A 267 23.79 18.15 8.88
C TRP A 267 22.71 18.70 9.80
N LYS A 268 22.86 19.91 10.32
CA LYS A 268 21.84 20.54 11.18
C LYS A 268 20.51 20.68 10.46
N THR A 269 20.53 21.09 9.21
CA THR A 269 19.30 21.20 8.38
C THR A 269 18.67 19.82 8.14
N ALA A 270 19.49 18.84 7.75
CA ALA A 270 19.03 17.47 7.53
C ALA A 270 18.38 16.87 8.79
N PHE A 271 19.03 16.99 9.95
CA PHE A 271 18.48 16.50 11.23
C PHE A 271 17.23 17.29 11.69
N THR A 272 17.15 18.59 11.41
CA THR A 272 15.93 19.37 11.71
C THR A 272 14.74 18.84 10.95
N TRP A 273 14.88 18.61 9.63
CA TRP A 273 13.81 18.03 8.82
C TRP A 273 13.50 16.59 9.22
N SER A 274 14.53 15.75 9.49
CA SER A 274 14.34 14.40 10.05
C SER A 274 13.52 14.41 11.32
N GLY A 275 13.86 15.31 12.27
CA GLY A 275 13.13 15.43 13.53
C GLY A 275 11.67 15.85 13.35
N ILE A 276 11.41 16.80 12.47
CA ILE A 276 10.03 17.20 12.13
C ILE A 276 9.26 16.00 11.58
N ILE A 277 9.82 15.30 10.59
CA ILE A 277 9.17 14.13 9.98
C ILE A 277 8.95 13.00 11.00
N ALA A 278 9.92 12.73 11.88
CA ALA A 278 9.76 11.72 12.94
C ALA A 278 8.57 12.02 13.84
N VAL A 279 8.47 13.26 14.32
CA VAL A 279 7.36 13.69 15.18
C VAL A 279 6.02 13.58 14.45
N LEU A 280 5.99 14.02 13.20
CA LEU A 280 4.79 13.96 12.39
C LEU A 280 4.37 12.51 12.12
N LEU A 281 5.30 11.60 11.83
CA LEU A 281 5.00 10.18 11.64
C LEU A 281 4.44 9.54 12.92
N ILE A 282 5.02 9.84 14.08
CA ILE A 282 4.49 9.34 15.36
C ILE A 282 3.04 9.80 15.57
N ILE A 283 2.75 11.09 15.32
CA ILE A 283 1.38 11.62 15.38
C ILE A 283 0.45 10.86 14.42
N ASN A 284 0.94 10.57 13.19
CA ASN A 284 0.15 9.84 12.20
C ASN A 284 -0.11 8.38 12.61
N VAL A 285 0.83 7.70 13.25
CA VAL A 285 0.62 6.34 13.78
C VAL A 285 -0.56 6.33 14.74
N PHE A 286 -0.60 7.27 15.71
CA PHE A 286 -1.74 7.39 16.62
C PHE A 286 -3.04 7.73 15.89
N ASN A 287 -2.97 8.61 14.89
CA ASN A 287 -4.15 8.96 14.09
C ASN A 287 -4.67 7.77 13.26
N ASN A 288 -3.80 6.86 12.83
CA ASN A 288 -4.13 5.66 12.05
C ASN A 288 -4.44 4.44 12.94
N TYR A 289 -4.40 4.56 14.26
CA TYR A 289 -4.64 3.44 15.18
C TYR A 289 -5.93 2.64 14.88
N PRO A 290 -7.08 3.26 14.52
CA PRO A 290 -8.29 2.50 14.18
C PRO A 290 -8.09 1.53 13.00
N LEU A 291 -7.24 1.89 12.03
CA LEU A 291 -6.93 1.06 10.87
C LEU A 291 -6.05 -0.12 11.25
N GLN A 292 -5.08 0.11 12.16
CA GLN A 292 -4.21 -0.93 12.69
C GLN A 292 -5.01 -1.94 13.51
N LEU A 293 -5.90 -1.43 14.39
CA LEU A 293 -6.78 -2.26 15.21
C LEU A 293 -7.72 -3.12 14.35
N TYR A 294 -8.17 -2.61 13.20
CA TYR A 294 -8.99 -3.39 12.26
C TYR A 294 -8.22 -4.61 11.71
N GLY A 295 -6.91 -4.49 11.54
CA GLY A 295 -6.02 -5.56 11.07
C GLY A 295 -5.50 -6.48 12.18
N TYR A 296 -5.89 -6.29 13.43
CA TYR A 296 -5.45 -7.11 14.56
C TYR A 296 -5.87 -8.58 14.38
N ASP A 297 -4.91 -9.51 14.52
CA ASP A 297 -5.16 -10.95 14.52
C ASP A 297 -5.55 -11.41 15.92
N THR A 298 -6.77 -11.94 16.07
CA THR A 298 -7.29 -12.38 17.38
C THR A 298 -6.56 -13.58 17.95
N ARG A 299 -5.73 -14.29 17.18
CA ARG A 299 -4.87 -15.39 17.67
C ARG A 299 -3.75 -14.86 18.55
N ASP A 300 -3.30 -13.63 18.35
CA ASP A 300 -2.23 -13.03 19.15
C ASP A 300 -2.74 -12.45 20.47
N PRO A 301 -1.92 -12.45 21.54
CA PRO A 301 -2.23 -11.67 22.72
C PRO A 301 -2.29 -10.18 22.39
N PHE A 302 -3.33 -9.48 22.85
CA PHE A 302 -3.50 -8.06 22.59
C PHE A 302 -2.32 -7.21 23.09
N LEU A 303 -1.70 -7.59 24.21
CA LEU A 303 -0.50 -6.91 24.72
C LEU A 303 0.68 -7.04 23.74
N THR A 304 0.84 -8.18 23.09
CA THR A 304 1.87 -8.38 22.04
C THR A 304 1.63 -7.46 20.86
N PHE A 305 0.40 -7.36 20.40
CA PHE A 305 0.01 -6.41 19.34
C PHE A 305 0.33 -4.96 19.74
N LEU A 306 -0.06 -4.51 20.92
CA LEU A 306 0.25 -3.16 21.40
C LEU A 306 1.75 -2.91 21.50
N THR A 307 2.50 -3.87 22.05
CA THR A 307 3.95 -3.75 22.22
C THR A 307 4.65 -3.69 20.87
N SER A 308 4.26 -4.53 19.92
CA SER A 308 4.81 -4.53 18.54
C SER A 308 4.48 -3.22 17.83
N THR A 309 3.25 -2.72 17.95
CA THR A 309 2.84 -1.41 17.39
C THR A 309 3.68 -0.28 17.97
N ILE A 310 3.87 -0.21 19.29
CA ILE A 310 4.69 0.83 19.93
C ILE A 310 6.15 0.72 19.50
N LEU A 311 6.74 -0.47 19.56
CA LEU A 311 8.16 -0.65 19.25
C LEU A 311 8.46 -0.46 17.77
N PHE A 312 7.64 -1.00 16.89
CA PHE A 312 7.87 -0.96 15.46
C PHE A 312 7.31 0.32 14.82
N GLU A 313 6.00 0.56 14.97
CA GLU A 313 5.36 1.64 14.24
C GLU A 313 5.53 3.03 14.89
N CYS A 314 5.59 3.11 16.23
CA CYS A 314 5.82 4.40 16.89
C CYS A 314 7.30 4.74 17.08
N THR A 315 8.22 3.77 16.99
CA THR A 315 9.63 4.01 17.30
C THR A 315 10.52 3.71 16.09
N LEU A 316 10.60 2.45 15.67
CA LEU A 316 11.55 2.03 14.64
C LEU A 316 11.22 2.60 13.26
N LEU A 317 9.99 2.47 12.82
CA LEU A 317 9.58 2.93 11.49
C LEU A 317 9.70 4.45 11.32
N PRO A 318 9.20 5.31 12.24
CA PRO A 318 9.41 6.75 12.15
C PRO A 318 10.90 7.14 12.17
N LEU A 319 11.71 6.45 12.97
CA LEU A 319 13.15 6.70 13.03
C LEU A 319 13.83 6.37 11.69
N VAL A 320 13.58 5.20 11.13
CA VAL A 320 14.15 4.76 9.85
C VAL A 320 13.74 5.68 8.71
N VAL A 321 12.45 6.03 8.62
CA VAL A 321 11.93 6.92 7.57
C VAL A 321 12.51 8.33 7.73
N ALA A 322 12.53 8.88 8.95
CA ALA A 322 13.09 10.19 9.21
C ALA A 322 14.60 10.26 8.90
N LEU A 323 15.37 9.25 9.29
CA LEU A 323 16.79 9.16 8.94
C LEU A 323 16.99 9.06 7.44
N SER A 324 16.18 8.26 6.74
CA SER A 324 16.23 8.15 5.28
C SER A 324 15.98 9.50 4.59
N ILE A 325 14.97 10.25 5.02
CA ILE A 325 14.71 11.60 4.53
C ILE A 325 15.87 12.55 4.85
N GLY A 326 16.44 12.47 6.06
CA GLY A 326 17.60 13.26 6.42
C GLY A 326 18.82 12.96 5.53
N ILE A 327 19.05 11.70 5.22
CA ILE A 327 20.10 11.25 4.29
C ILE A 327 19.83 11.81 2.89
N LEU A 328 18.59 11.73 2.39
CA LEU A 328 18.22 12.29 1.09
C LEU A 328 18.48 13.79 1.02
N ILE A 329 18.08 14.54 2.04
CA ILE A 329 18.32 15.99 2.12
C ILE A 329 19.81 16.28 2.18
N ALA A 330 20.58 15.57 3.04
CA ALA A 330 22.01 15.77 3.20
C ALA A 330 22.79 15.53 1.89
N GLY A 331 22.35 14.59 1.06
CA GLY A 331 22.97 14.28 -0.21
C GLY A 331 22.51 15.15 -1.37
N SER A 332 21.30 15.69 -1.31
CA SER A 332 20.68 16.46 -2.40
C SER A 332 20.93 17.97 -2.28
N GLU A 333 20.88 18.51 -1.06
CA GLU A 333 21.03 19.96 -0.79
C GLU A 333 22.31 20.56 -1.36
N PRO A 334 23.50 19.92 -1.25
CA PRO A 334 24.72 20.50 -1.79
C PRO A 334 24.70 20.68 -3.31
N PHE A 335 24.03 19.79 -4.05
CA PHE A 335 23.91 19.93 -5.50
C PHE A 335 22.97 21.08 -5.88
N TYR A 336 21.86 21.21 -5.16
CA TYR A 336 20.94 22.34 -5.32
C TYR A 336 21.62 23.66 -5.04
N ARG A 337 22.37 23.75 -3.95
CA ARG A 337 23.11 24.93 -3.54
C ARG A 337 24.15 25.36 -4.56
N ASP A 338 24.99 24.43 -5.03
CA ASP A 338 26.06 24.71 -5.98
C ASP A 338 25.51 25.17 -7.34
N GLN A 339 24.42 24.55 -7.82
CA GLN A 339 23.92 24.81 -9.17
C GLN A 339 23.00 26.01 -9.26
N TYR A 340 22.33 26.38 -8.15
CA TYR A 340 21.34 27.49 -8.13
C TYR A 340 21.66 28.54 -7.06
N PRO A 341 22.77 29.28 -7.22
CA PRO A 341 23.27 30.22 -6.21
C PRO A 341 22.29 31.35 -5.86
N HIS A 342 21.42 31.75 -6.78
CA HIS A 342 20.48 32.85 -6.60
C HIS A 342 19.11 32.44 -6.03
N GLN A 343 18.88 31.16 -5.84
CA GLN A 343 17.63 30.67 -5.27
C GLN A 343 17.68 30.66 -3.74
N LEU A 344 16.48 30.66 -3.11
CA LEU A 344 16.34 30.59 -1.66
C LEU A 344 17.01 29.31 -1.14
N SER A 345 17.90 29.46 -0.18
CA SER A 345 18.58 28.31 0.43
C SER A 345 17.61 27.42 1.18
N PHE A 346 17.75 26.10 0.98
CA PHE A 346 16.93 25.09 1.65
C PHE A 346 16.98 25.21 3.18
N ARG A 347 18.10 25.63 3.73
CA ARG A 347 18.32 25.89 5.15
C ARG A 347 17.39 26.98 5.70
N HIS A 348 17.04 27.98 4.88
CA HIS A 348 16.27 29.15 5.32
C HIS A 348 14.74 28.99 5.13
N ILE A 349 14.26 27.94 4.50
CA ILE A 349 12.82 27.73 4.20
C ILE A 349 11.96 27.81 5.47
N LEU A 350 12.37 27.18 6.56
CA LEU A 350 11.62 27.13 7.82
C LEU A 350 12.00 28.25 8.79
N THR A 351 12.92 29.13 8.43
CA THR A 351 13.32 30.23 9.32
C THR A 351 12.34 31.40 9.25
N ALA A 352 12.22 32.12 10.38
CA ALA A 352 11.36 33.32 10.42
C ALA A 352 11.78 34.39 9.38
N GLN A 353 13.07 34.47 9.02
CA GLN A 353 13.55 35.36 7.97
C GLN A 353 13.16 34.86 6.58
N GLY A 354 13.30 33.54 6.34
CA GLY A 354 12.89 32.93 5.08
C GLY A 354 11.41 33.16 4.76
N ILE A 355 10.52 32.91 5.75
CA ILE A 355 9.07 33.08 5.61
C ILE A 355 8.69 34.54 5.31
N LYS A 356 9.47 35.53 5.82
CA LYS A 356 9.26 36.96 5.58
C LYS A 356 9.83 37.47 4.24
N SER A 357 10.48 36.60 3.48
CA SER A 357 11.13 36.98 2.21
C SER A 357 10.15 37.02 1.05
N ARG A 358 10.49 37.85 0.04
CA ARG A 358 9.77 37.91 -1.25
C ARG A 358 9.82 36.55 -1.97
N SER A 359 10.94 35.84 -1.88
CA SER A 359 11.11 34.52 -2.52
C SER A 359 10.13 33.51 -1.95
N PHE A 360 9.91 33.49 -0.63
CA PHE A 360 8.92 32.60 -0.01
C PHE A 360 7.49 32.94 -0.48
N PHE A 361 7.11 34.21 -0.50
CA PHE A 361 5.79 34.62 -0.98
C PHE A 361 5.56 34.23 -2.43
N ASN A 362 6.53 34.46 -3.32
CA ASN A 362 6.43 34.10 -4.73
C ASN A 362 6.33 32.57 -4.89
N SER A 363 7.13 31.81 -4.15
CA SER A 363 7.06 30.34 -4.17
C SER A 363 5.70 29.82 -3.71
N ALA A 364 5.12 30.44 -2.67
CA ALA A 364 3.82 30.05 -2.15
C ALA A 364 2.70 30.29 -3.18
N ILE A 365 2.62 31.50 -3.75
CA ILE A 365 1.56 31.80 -4.70
C ILE A 365 1.65 30.97 -5.99
N ILE A 366 2.88 30.71 -6.47
CA ILE A 366 3.12 29.89 -7.66
C ILE A 366 2.81 28.43 -7.39
N GLY A 367 3.33 27.86 -6.30
CA GLY A 367 3.08 26.46 -5.93
C GLY A 367 1.59 26.17 -5.81
N ILE A 368 0.84 27.03 -5.11
CA ILE A 368 -0.60 26.91 -4.96
C ILE A 368 -1.32 27.08 -6.31
N SER A 369 -0.99 28.10 -7.08
CA SER A 369 -1.62 28.32 -8.39
C SER A 369 -1.39 27.16 -9.34
N PHE A 370 -0.19 26.61 -9.33
CA PHE A 370 0.20 25.53 -10.22
C PHE A 370 -0.45 24.20 -9.87
N THR A 371 -0.87 24.03 -8.62
CA THR A 371 -1.72 22.89 -8.22
C THR A 371 -3.01 22.85 -9.04
N PHE A 372 -3.70 23.96 -9.17
CA PHE A 372 -4.92 24.04 -9.97
C PHE A 372 -4.65 23.84 -11.47
N VAL A 373 -3.52 24.38 -11.97
CA VAL A 373 -3.08 24.14 -13.36
C VAL A 373 -2.84 22.66 -13.61
N THR A 374 -2.25 21.94 -12.65
CA THR A 374 -2.02 20.49 -12.74
C THR A 374 -3.35 19.73 -12.86
N PHE A 375 -4.34 20.03 -12.01
CA PHE A 375 -5.66 19.38 -12.10
C PHE A 375 -6.39 19.70 -13.41
N ALA A 376 -6.31 20.92 -13.90
CA ALA A 376 -6.89 21.29 -15.19
C ALA A 376 -6.18 20.56 -16.36
N PHE A 377 -4.86 20.45 -16.30
CA PHE A 377 -4.07 19.69 -17.27
C PHE A 377 -4.46 18.20 -17.23
N GLN A 378 -4.48 17.56 -16.06
CA GLN A 378 -4.88 16.17 -15.92
C GLN A 378 -6.29 15.91 -16.46
N THR A 379 -7.25 16.74 -16.05
CA THR A 379 -8.63 16.66 -16.53
C THR A 379 -8.69 16.75 -18.05
N THR A 380 -8.02 17.72 -18.66
CA THR A 380 -7.99 17.91 -20.11
C THR A 380 -7.29 16.75 -20.82
N PHE A 381 -6.16 16.27 -20.26
CA PHE A 381 -5.38 15.17 -20.81
C PHE A 381 -6.21 13.88 -20.87
N TYR A 382 -6.89 13.51 -19.78
CA TYR A 382 -7.73 12.31 -19.77
C TYR A 382 -8.98 12.45 -20.63
N LEU A 383 -9.62 13.61 -20.67
CA LEU A 383 -10.74 13.85 -21.60
C LEU A 383 -10.35 13.68 -23.07
N ILE A 384 -9.15 14.14 -23.44
CA ILE A 384 -8.65 13.96 -24.80
C ILE A 384 -8.28 12.51 -25.04
N SER A 385 -7.53 11.91 -24.13
CA SER A 385 -7.03 10.53 -24.26
C SER A 385 -8.19 9.52 -24.34
N ASN A 386 -9.26 9.70 -23.57
CA ASN A 386 -10.45 8.85 -23.59
C ASN A 386 -11.14 8.86 -24.97
N LYS A 387 -11.11 9.98 -25.71
CA LYS A 387 -11.62 10.03 -27.10
C LYS A 387 -10.82 9.17 -28.07
N PHE A 388 -9.58 8.85 -27.74
CA PHE A 388 -8.71 7.98 -28.52
C PHE A 388 -8.66 6.55 -27.98
N GLY A 389 -9.62 6.16 -27.13
CA GLY A 389 -9.72 4.82 -26.56
C GLY A 389 -8.77 4.55 -25.41
N ALA A 390 -8.22 5.59 -24.80
CA ALA A 390 -7.47 5.43 -23.56
C ALA A 390 -8.42 5.18 -22.39
N TRP A 391 -7.95 4.40 -21.43
CA TRP A 391 -8.68 4.11 -20.21
C TRP A 391 -7.74 4.18 -18.99
N SER A 392 -8.22 4.75 -17.92
CA SER A 392 -7.54 4.75 -16.63
C SER A 392 -8.57 4.52 -15.54
N PRO A 393 -8.47 3.41 -14.81
CA PRO A 393 -9.33 3.27 -13.64
C PRO A 393 -8.89 4.31 -12.62
N THR A 394 -9.87 4.91 -12.03
CA THR A 394 -9.62 5.86 -10.99
C THR A 394 -9.32 5.12 -9.70
N GLU A 395 -8.07 5.11 -9.29
CA GLU A 395 -7.73 4.76 -7.92
C GLU A 395 -7.93 6.00 -7.06
N ILE A 396 -8.85 5.91 -6.09
CA ILE A 396 -9.03 6.97 -5.11
C ILE A 396 -7.82 6.89 -4.16
N PRO A 397 -6.84 7.79 -4.27
CA PRO A 397 -5.67 7.72 -3.41
C PRO A 397 -6.09 7.99 -1.96
N ASN A 398 -5.57 7.18 -1.04
CA ASN A 398 -5.69 7.44 0.39
C ASN A 398 -7.12 7.36 0.99
N LEU A 399 -8.01 6.54 0.44
CA LEU A 399 -9.34 6.28 1.03
C LEU A 399 -9.25 5.81 2.50
N ASP A 400 -8.19 5.14 2.88
CA ASP A 400 -7.95 4.74 4.27
C ASP A 400 -7.93 5.94 5.22
N ARG A 401 -7.61 7.15 4.75
CA ARG A 401 -7.68 8.38 5.56
C ARG A 401 -9.08 8.64 6.14
N LEU A 402 -10.14 8.19 5.46
CA LEU A 402 -11.52 8.28 5.98
C LEU A 402 -11.74 7.47 7.26
N GLY A 403 -10.96 6.40 7.45
CA GLY A 403 -11.03 5.55 8.64
C GLY A 403 -10.14 6.01 9.81
N THR A 404 -9.38 7.09 9.66
CA THR A 404 -8.52 7.64 10.72
C THR A 404 -9.33 8.45 11.74
N TYR A 405 -8.73 8.74 12.92
CA TYR A 405 -9.40 9.60 13.89
C TYR A 405 -9.67 11.00 13.34
N VAL A 406 -8.68 11.58 12.65
CA VAL A 406 -8.76 12.93 12.09
C VAL A 406 -8.16 12.94 10.68
N PRO A 407 -8.99 12.85 9.61
CA PRO A 407 -8.51 12.71 8.24
C PRO A 407 -7.54 13.83 7.79
N TRP A 408 -7.78 15.11 8.12
CA TRP A 408 -6.90 16.20 7.72
C TRP A 408 -5.48 16.11 8.33
N VAL A 409 -5.33 15.45 9.47
CA VAL A 409 -4.01 15.21 10.08
C VAL A 409 -3.20 14.27 9.17
N SER A 410 -3.78 13.18 8.71
CA SER A 410 -3.12 12.26 7.77
C SER A 410 -2.80 12.93 6.43
N VAL A 411 -3.65 13.86 5.97
CA VAL A 411 -3.39 14.67 4.76
C VAL A 411 -2.16 15.55 4.96
N MET A 412 -2.09 16.26 6.08
CA MET A 412 -0.96 17.16 6.36
C MET A 412 0.37 16.38 6.43
N LEU A 413 0.37 15.24 7.10
CA LEU A 413 1.59 14.49 7.38
C LEU A 413 2.04 13.69 6.17
N GLY A 414 1.13 12.96 5.53
CA GLY A 414 1.42 12.18 4.33
C GLY A 414 1.88 13.05 3.17
N GLY A 415 1.17 14.15 2.92
CA GLY A 415 1.50 15.08 1.85
C GLY A 415 2.87 15.75 2.02
N LEU A 416 3.22 16.18 3.24
CA LEU A 416 4.53 16.80 3.49
C LEU A 416 5.68 15.81 3.34
N MET A 417 5.54 14.61 3.88
CA MET A 417 6.56 13.56 3.77
C MET A 417 6.80 13.18 2.32
N LEU A 418 5.73 12.95 1.57
CA LEU A 418 5.80 12.58 0.15
C LEU A 418 6.42 13.70 -0.68
N ALA A 419 6.04 14.96 -0.45
CA ALA A 419 6.60 16.12 -1.11
C ALA A 419 8.12 16.21 -0.90
N ILE A 420 8.59 16.10 0.35
CA ILE A 420 10.02 16.15 0.65
C ILE A 420 10.77 15.00 -0.01
N PHE A 421 10.25 13.78 0.07
CA PHE A 421 10.86 12.61 -0.53
C PHE A 421 11.02 12.75 -2.04
N GLN A 422 9.94 13.05 -2.74
CA GLN A 422 9.93 13.13 -4.20
C GLN A 422 10.76 14.30 -4.71
N GLU A 423 10.58 15.48 -4.13
CA GLU A 423 11.26 16.69 -4.59
C GLU A 423 12.76 16.69 -4.26
N SER A 424 13.16 16.06 -3.15
CA SER A 424 14.59 15.90 -2.83
C SER A 424 15.32 15.06 -3.88
N ILE A 425 14.70 14.00 -4.37
CA ILE A 425 15.33 13.12 -5.36
C ILE A 425 15.20 13.69 -6.76
N ALA A 426 13.99 14.04 -7.20
CA ALA A 426 13.72 14.38 -8.59
C ALA A 426 14.23 15.79 -8.96
N ARG A 427 14.06 16.78 -8.08
CA ARG A 427 14.38 18.19 -8.38
C ARG A 427 15.63 18.66 -7.67
N MET A 428 15.76 18.41 -6.36
CA MET A 428 16.90 18.92 -5.61
C MET A 428 18.20 18.15 -5.90
N PHE A 429 18.11 16.86 -6.27
CA PHE A 429 19.28 16.04 -6.62
C PHE A 429 19.38 15.80 -8.13
N ALA A 430 18.40 15.13 -8.76
CA ALA A 430 18.57 14.61 -10.12
C ALA A 430 18.81 15.70 -11.15
N ILE A 431 18.06 16.82 -11.13
CA ILE A 431 18.24 17.89 -12.10
C ILE A 431 19.64 18.52 -11.97
N PRO A 432 20.09 19.03 -10.80
CA PRO A 432 21.43 19.61 -10.68
C PRO A 432 22.55 18.62 -10.99
N PHE A 433 22.41 17.36 -10.55
CA PHE A 433 23.37 16.30 -10.83
C PHE A 433 23.49 16.04 -12.33
N LEU A 434 22.38 15.83 -13.02
CA LEU A 434 22.36 15.58 -14.46
C LEU A 434 22.87 16.79 -15.25
N GLN A 435 22.50 18.02 -14.88
CA GLN A 435 23.03 19.25 -15.49
C GLN A 435 24.57 19.33 -15.41
N LYS A 436 25.12 18.98 -14.25
CA LYS A 436 26.58 19.00 -14.05
C LYS A 436 27.31 18.05 -15.00
N TYR A 437 26.76 16.86 -15.23
CA TYR A 437 27.42 15.83 -16.04
C TYR A 437 27.04 15.90 -17.54
N THR A 438 25.78 16.20 -17.86
CA THR A 438 25.33 16.31 -19.27
C THR A 438 25.59 17.69 -19.87
N LYS A 439 25.83 18.70 -19.03
CA LYS A 439 25.93 20.13 -19.40
C LYS A 439 24.68 20.65 -20.14
N SER A 440 23.57 19.94 -20.04
CA SER A 440 22.29 20.30 -20.69
C SER A 440 21.16 20.32 -19.68
N THR A 441 20.51 21.48 -19.53
CA THR A 441 19.30 21.63 -18.69
C THR A 441 18.12 20.84 -19.27
N ILE A 442 17.99 20.83 -20.58
CA ILE A 442 16.87 20.11 -21.24
C ILE A 442 16.96 18.62 -20.99
N LEU A 443 18.14 18.02 -21.19
CA LEU A 443 18.33 16.58 -20.93
C LEU A 443 18.13 16.26 -19.45
N ALA A 444 18.63 17.09 -18.55
CA ALA A 444 18.46 16.89 -17.10
C ALA A 444 16.97 16.90 -16.70
N VAL A 445 16.19 17.84 -17.20
CA VAL A 445 14.77 17.92 -16.96
C VAL A 445 14.02 16.74 -17.57
N LEU A 446 14.31 16.37 -18.82
CA LEU A 446 13.65 15.25 -19.47
C LEU A 446 13.91 13.94 -18.75
N ILE A 447 15.16 13.60 -18.47
CA ILE A 447 15.52 12.35 -17.78
C ILE A 447 14.87 12.29 -16.40
N SER A 448 14.99 13.37 -15.61
CA SER A 448 14.39 13.42 -14.27
C SER A 448 12.86 13.29 -14.32
N SER A 449 12.21 13.95 -15.28
CA SER A 449 10.74 13.92 -15.41
C SER A 449 10.22 12.56 -15.89
N VAL A 450 10.91 11.92 -16.82
CA VAL A 450 10.57 10.56 -17.29
C VAL A 450 10.72 9.56 -16.14
N LEU A 451 11.87 9.55 -15.47
CA LEU A 451 12.12 8.63 -14.35
C LEU A 451 11.09 8.84 -13.23
N TRP A 452 10.79 10.08 -12.87
CA TRP A 452 9.75 10.37 -11.88
C TRP A 452 8.36 9.93 -12.35
N GLY A 453 8.00 10.17 -13.63
CA GLY A 453 6.70 9.81 -14.19
C GLY A 453 6.45 8.31 -14.19
N ILE A 454 7.43 7.50 -14.58
CA ILE A 454 7.29 6.05 -14.64
C ILE A 454 7.35 5.34 -13.28
N THR A 455 7.82 6.02 -12.20
CA THR A 455 7.73 5.45 -10.84
C THR A 455 6.33 5.53 -10.25
N GLN A 456 5.42 6.26 -10.85
CA GLN A 456 4.05 6.46 -10.37
C GLN A 456 3.02 5.92 -11.36
N GLU A 457 3.45 4.97 -12.16
CA GLU A 457 2.57 4.27 -13.10
C GLU A 457 1.43 3.59 -12.35
N GLY A 458 0.23 3.78 -12.91
CA GLY A 458 -0.98 3.12 -12.42
C GLY A 458 -1.39 1.98 -13.34
N ILE A 459 -2.69 1.75 -13.48
CA ILE A 459 -3.27 0.67 -14.28
C ILE A 459 -3.81 1.22 -15.62
N SER A 460 -3.33 2.36 -16.07
CA SER A 460 -3.83 3.04 -17.28
C SER A 460 -3.54 2.24 -18.56
N GLN A 461 -4.42 2.36 -19.54
CA GLN A 461 -4.26 1.79 -20.89
C GLN A 461 -4.37 2.90 -21.93
N PRO A 462 -3.46 2.96 -22.92
CA PRO A 462 -2.21 2.17 -23.04
C PRO A 462 -1.29 2.29 -21.84
N PHE A 463 -0.49 1.26 -21.55
CA PHE A 463 0.35 1.15 -20.34
C PHE A 463 1.29 2.34 -20.09
N TYR A 464 1.66 3.09 -21.10
CA TYR A 464 2.52 4.29 -21.01
C TYR A 464 1.74 5.60 -20.75
N LEU A 465 0.41 5.57 -20.73
CA LEU A 465 -0.43 6.77 -20.68
C LEU A 465 -0.17 7.61 -19.43
N ARG A 466 -0.18 6.96 -18.28
CA ARG A 466 0.07 7.63 -17.00
C ARG A 466 1.49 8.18 -16.91
N GLY A 467 2.49 7.41 -17.34
CA GLY A 467 3.89 7.85 -17.40
C GLY A 467 4.09 9.05 -18.31
N LEU A 468 3.37 9.13 -19.44
CA LEU A 468 3.40 10.28 -20.33
C LEU A 468 2.79 11.52 -19.65
N GLU A 469 1.61 11.40 -19.05
CA GLU A 469 0.94 12.48 -18.31
C GLU A 469 1.85 13.03 -17.20
N LEU A 470 2.40 12.14 -16.38
CA LEU A 470 3.29 12.52 -15.29
C LEU A 470 4.64 13.06 -15.77
N THR A 471 5.16 12.58 -16.90
CA THR A 471 6.36 13.15 -17.54
C THR A 471 6.13 14.60 -17.93
N VAL A 472 5.00 14.91 -18.58
CA VAL A 472 4.65 16.30 -18.95
C VAL A 472 4.47 17.15 -17.69
N THR A 473 3.75 16.65 -16.69
CA THR A 473 3.64 17.30 -15.37
C THR A 473 5.01 17.53 -14.75
N GLY A 474 5.89 16.53 -14.80
CA GLY A 474 7.27 16.61 -14.32
C GLY A 474 8.09 17.71 -15.00
N ILE A 475 7.95 17.87 -16.32
CA ILE A 475 8.60 18.95 -17.09
C ILE A 475 8.06 20.32 -16.65
N MET A 476 6.74 20.45 -16.50
CA MET A 476 6.11 21.69 -16.07
C MET A 476 6.59 22.10 -14.67
N ILE A 477 6.65 21.16 -13.72
CA ILE A 477 7.14 21.41 -12.36
C ILE A 477 8.64 21.67 -12.34
N SER A 478 9.42 21.00 -13.18
CA SER A 478 10.85 21.27 -13.31
C SER A 478 11.12 22.67 -13.80
N TRP A 479 10.28 23.22 -14.69
CA TRP A 479 10.36 24.61 -15.09
C TRP A 479 10.13 25.58 -13.90
N ILE A 480 9.16 25.27 -13.02
CA ILE A 480 8.92 26.03 -11.78
C ILE A 480 10.14 25.93 -10.86
N PHE A 481 10.69 24.75 -10.67
CA PHE A 481 11.91 24.52 -9.90
C PHE A 481 13.07 25.40 -10.40
N LEU A 482 13.32 25.39 -11.70
CA LEU A 482 14.39 26.18 -12.30
C LEU A 482 14.22 27.68 -12.09
N ARG A 483 12.98 28.15 -12.04
CA ARG A 483 12.67 29.59 -11.95
C ARG A 483 12.48 30.11 -10.52
N TYR A 484 11.83 29.32 -9.66
CA TYR A 484 11.38 29.74 -8.33
C TYR A 484 11.95 28.91 -7.18
N GLY A 485 12.69 27.86 -7.48
CA GLY A 485 13.39 27.04 -6.51
C GLY A 485 12.54 25.91 -5.91
N ILE A 486 13.18 25.15 -5.03
CA ILE A 486 12.63 23.93 -4.43
C ILE A 486 11.38 24.18 -3.57
N LEU A 487 11.27 25.35 -2.93
CA LEU A 487 10.12 25.65 -2.08
C LEU A 487 8.81 25.71 -2.88
N ALA A 488 8.83 26.22 -4.11
CA ALA A 488 7.64 26.28 -4.94
C ALA A 488 7.13 24.88 -5.32
N THR A 489 8.04 23.94 -5.59
CA THR A 489 7.68 22.56 -5.93
C THR A 489 7.27 21.76 -4.71
N LEU A 490 7.87 21.99 -3.54
CA LEU A 490 7.42 21.41 -2.27
C LEU A 490 5.97 21.82 -1.93
N ILE A 491 5.66 23.12 -2.07
CA ILE A 491 4.30 23.61 -1.83
C ILE A 491 3.33 23.02 -2.86
N TRP A 492 3.73 22.94 -4.13
CA TRP A 492 2.92 22.31 -5.16
C TRP A 492 2.64 20.83 -4.85
N SER A 493 3.67 20.03 -4.57
CA SER A 493 3.54 18.60 -4.32
C SER A 493 2.64 18.33 -3.10
N PHE A 494 2.85 19.04 -1.99
CA PHE A 494 1.98 19.01 -0.83
C PHE A 494 0.53 19.39 -1.18
N SER A 495 0.35 20.48 -1.96
CA SER A 495 -0.97 21.00 -2.29
C SER A 495 -1.76 20.08 -3.21
N VAL A 496 -1.09 19.36 -4.12
CA VAL A 496 -1.75 18.36 -4.98
C VAL A 496 -2.34 17.23 -4.12
N ASP A 497 -1.58 16.67 -3.18
CA ASP A 497 -2.08 15.62 -2.28
C ASP A 497 -3.21 16.12 -1.38
N ALA A 498 -3.06 17.33 -0.81
CA ALA A 498 -4.07 17.94 0.05
C ALA A 498 -5.39 18.25 -0.67
N VAL A 499 -5.32 18.81 -1.89
CA VAL A 499 -6.50 19.09 -2.70
C VAL A 499 -7.18 17.81 -3.18
N SER A 500 -6.42 16.81 -3.65
CA SER A 500 -6.98 15.49 -4.02
C SER A 500 -7.79 14.88 -2.87
N SER A 501 -7.22 14.86 -1.67
CA SER A 501 -7.92 14.37 -0.48
C SER A 501 -9.13 15.21 -0.09
N ALA A 502 -9.00 16.55 -0.18
CA ALA A 502 -10.10 17.47 0.12
C ALA A 502 -11.28 17.30 -0.85
N MET A 503 -11.03 17.02 -2.13
CA MET A 503 -12.08 16.86 -3.14
C MET A 503 -13.06 15.73 -2.80
N ILE A 504 -12.58 14.65 -2.21
CA ILE A 504 -13.42 13.53 -1.76
C ILE A 504 -14.26 13.95 -0.55
N LEU A 505 -13.62 14.58 0.43
CA LEU A 505 -14.26 15.00 1.69
C LEU A 505 -15.31 16.10 1.50
N LEU A 506 -15.04 17.05 0.61
CA LEU A 506 -15.95 18.19 0.30
C LEU A 506 -17.23 17.79 -0.44
N ARG A 507 -17.29 16.57 -0.98
CA ARG A 507 -18.50 16.03 -1.62
C ARG A 507 -19.45 15.39 -0.63
N SER A 508 -18.98 15.09 0.56
CA SER A 508 -19.84 14.49 1.59
C SER A 508 -20.92 15.47 2.03
N THR A 509 -22.14 14.99 2.13
CA THR A 509 -23.27 15.72 2.75
C THR A 509 -23.12 15.79 4.26
N ASN A 510 -22.25 14.94 4.83
CA ASN A 510 -22.03 14.90 6.27
C ASN A 510 -21.16 16.08 6.73
N PRO A 511 -21.60 16.86 7.75
CA PRO A 511 -20.88 18.04 8.24
C PRO A 511 -19.45 17.75 8.73
N TYR A 512 -19.20 16.58 9.31
CA TYR A 512 -17.87 16.20 9.78
C TYR A 512 -16.87 16.07 8.64
N TYR A 513 -17.18 15.27 7.62
CA TYR A 513 -16.31 15.09 6.46
C TYR A 513 -16.16 16.37 5.64
N PHE A 514 -17.26 17.12 5.47
CA PHE A 514 -17.23 18.41 4.79
C PHE A 514 -16.31 19.41 5.49
N THR A 515 -16.43 19.53 6.82
CA THR A 515 -15.55 20.40 7.62
C THR A 515 -14.10 19.95 7.54
N THR A 516 -13.83 18.64 7.63
CA THR A 516 -12.48 18.09 7.46
C THR A 516 -11.93 18.38 6.06
N GLY A 517 -12.77 18.33 5.03
CA GLY A 517 -12.43 18.72 3.66
C GLY A 517 -12.04 20.20 3.55
N ILE A 518 -12.80 21.12 4.20
CA ILE A 518 -12.46 22.55 4.27
C ILE A 518 -11.11 22.76 4.94
N VAL A 519 -10.86 22.07 6.07
CA VAL A 519 -9.58 22.15 6.78
C VAL A 519 -8.45 21.65 5.89
N SER A 520 -8.60 20.50 5.23
CA SER A 520 -7.61 19.93 4.31
C SER A 520 -7.28 20.89 3.14
N ALA A 521 -8.30 21.48 2.53
CA ALA A 521 -8.12 22.51 1.50
C ALA A 521 -7.49 23.77 2.05
N GLY A 522 -7.84 24.16 3.27
CA GLY A 522 -7.29 25.33 3.97
C GLY A 522 -5.80 25.22 4.28
N LEU A 523 -5.30 24.00 4.53
CA LEU A 523 -3.87 23.74 4.78
C LEU A 523 -2.99 24.21 3.60
N VAL A 524 -3.50 24.12 2.37
CA VAL A 524 -2.82 24.58 1.15
C VAL A 524 -2.53 26.09 1.21
N LEU A 525 -3.40 26.86 1.83
CA LEU A 525 -3.27 28.31 1.92
C LEU A 525 -2.33 28.78 3.04
N LEU A 526 -1.95 27.91 3.99
CA LEU A 526 -1.15 28.28 5.15
C LEU A 526 0.17 29.00 4.79
N PRO A 527 1.00 28.52 3.82
CA PRO A 527 2.23 29.20 3.45
C PRO A 527 1.96 30.63 2.98
N LEU A 528 0.91 30.84 2.16
CA LEU A 528 0.54 32.14 1.63
C LEU A 528 -0.01 33.06 2.72
N ILE A 529 -0.89 32.57 3.58
CA ILE A 529 -1.45 33.32 4.71
C ILE A 529 -0.33 33.81 5.63
N TYR A 530 0.61 32.93 5.97
CA TYR A 530 1.77 33.26 6.79
C TYR A 530 2.63 34.35 6.15
N ALA A 531 2.91 34.25 4.85
CA ALA A 531 3.67 35.25 4.11
C ALA A 531 2.96 36.61 4.06
N ILE A 532 1.63 36.64 3.90
CA ILE A 532 0.83 37.86 3.89
C ILE A 532 0.81 38.52 5.29
N ILE A 533 0.62 37.73 6.35
CA ILE A 533 0.66 38.24 7.72
C ILE A 533 2.06 38.82 8.02
N ALA A 534 3.11 38.13 7.63
CA ALA A 534 4.48 38.58 7.81
C ALA A 534 4.75 39.86 7.05
N TYR A 535 4.30 39.99 5.80
CA TYR A 535 4.39 41.19 5.00
C TYR A 535 3.69 42.39 5.69
N ARG A 536 2.46 42.19 6.17
CA ARG A 536 1.70 43.26 6.85
C ARG A 536 2.36 43.69 8.17
N LYS A 537 2.80 42.74 9.00
CA LYS A 537 3.46 43.01 10.30
C LYS A 537 4.80 43.77 10.13
N ASN A 538 5.55 43.43 9.09
CA ASN A 538 6.86 44.07 8.87
C ASN A 538 6.81 45.30 7.95
N GLY A 539 5.65 45.67 7.40
CA GLY A 539 5.51 46.75 6.43
C GLY A 539 6.12 46.48 5.06
N GLY A 540 6.46 45.23 4.76
CA GLY A 540 7.07 44.77 3.51
C GLY A 540 7.80 43.45 3.67
N PHE A 541 8.41 42.96 2.58
CA PHE A 541 9.27 41.78 2.60
C PHE A 541 10.67 42.12 3.12
N ILE A 542 11.30 41.15 3.78
CA ILE A 542 12.73 41.20 4.07
C ILE A 542 13.50 40.87 2.79
N SER A 543 14.59 41.63 2.54
CA SER A 543 15.45 41.33 1.40
C SER A 543 15.98 39.88 1.45
N SER A 544 15.88 39.20 0.32
CA SER A 544 16.34 37.80 0.20
C SER A 544 17.84 37.67 -0.07
N THR A 545 18.59 38.74 -0.18
CA THR A 545 20.02 38.75 -0.50
C THR A 545 20.84 37.89 0.48
N ASN A 546 20.48 37.88 1.75
CA ASN A 546 21.16 37.07 2.80
C ASN A 546 20.57 35.68 3.02
N LEU A 547 19.67 35.23 2.14
CA LEU A 547 18.94 33.97 2.29
C LEU A 547 19.12 33.03 1.08
N VAL A 548 20.01 33.44 0.15
CA VAL A 548 20.27 32.69 -1.09
C VAL A 548 21.41 31.69 -0.91
N ASN A 549 21.43 30.70 -1.77
CA ASN A 549 22.44 29.63 -1.76
C ASN A 549 23.90 30.16 -1.89
N ALA A 550 24.13 31.25 -2.61
CA ALA A 550 25.45 31.83 -2.82
C ALA A 550 26.18 32.17 -1.52
N LEU A 551 25.49 32.71 -0.52
CA LEU A 551 26.07 33.04 0.78
C LEU A 551 26.47 31.82 1.61
N ASP A 552 25.75 30.73 1.45
CA ASP A 552 26.15 29.46 2.07
C ASP A 552 27.39 28.85 1.40
N SER A 553 27.67 29.19 0.11
CA SER A 553 28.91 28.77 -0.59
C SER A 553 30.11 29.69 -0.28
N GLU A 554 29.92 30.99 -0.08
CA GLU A 554 30.98 31.90 0.29
C GLU A 554 31.66 31.54 1.63
N ILE A 555 30.86 31.03 2.57
CA ILE A 555 31.40 30.46 3.85
C ILE A 555 32.34 29.28 3.59
N TYR A 556 32.15 28.55 2.51
CA TYR A 556 33.02 27.42 2.13
C TYR A 556 34.20 27.84 1.25
N GLU A 557 34.05 28.89 0.45
CA GLU A 557 35.18 29.49 -0.30
C GLU A 557 36.20 30.14 0.65
N GLU A 558 35.72 30.80 1.71
CA GLU A 558 36.60 31.29 2.79
C GLU A 558 37.36 30.13 3.48
N ASN A 559 36.73 28.96 3.60
CA ASN A 559 37.37 27.74 4.00
C ASN A 559 38.32 27.16 2.93
N GLU A 560 38.10 27.43 1.62
CA GLU A 560 39.02 27.03 0.54
C GLU A 560 40.23 27.96 0.46
N GLU A 561 40.09 29.25 0.71
CA GLU A 561 41.25 30.13 0.91
C GLU A 561 42.08 29.72 2.12
N THR A 562 41.40 29.37 3.22
CA THR A 562 42.04 28.75 4.38
C THR A 562 42.68 27.41 4.03
N LYS A 563 42.12 26.61 3.13
CA LYS A 563 42.74 25.40 2.58
C LYS A 563 43.93 25.70 1.69
N LYS A 564 43.86 26.71 0.84
CA LYS A 564 45.03 27.13 0.01
C LYS A 564 46.18 27.61 0.87
N VAL A 565 45.90 28.32 1.97
CA VAL A 565 46.90 28.71 2.97
C VAL A 565 47.44 27.47 3.71
N ILE A 566 46.60 26.49 3.99
CA ILE A 566 47.00 25.21 4.61
C ILE A 566 47.81 24.35 3.61
N GLU A 567 47.44 24.32 2.33
CA GLU A 567 48.16 23.60 1.28
C GLU A 567 49.51 24.25 0.96
N GLN A 568 49.61 25.58 0.99
CA GLN A 568 50.86 26.31 0.86
C GLN A 568 51.74 26.21 2.11
N GLY A 569 51.17 25.95 3.28
CA GLY A 569 51.87 25.84 4.55
C GLY A 569 52.32 24.45 4.95
N LYS A 570 52.21 23.42 4.11
CA LYS A 570 52.59 22.00 4.45
C LYS A 570 52.00 21.48 5.77
N ILE A 571 50.89 21.98 6.23
CA ILE A 571 50.16 21.37 7.33
C ILE A 571 49.30 20.27 6.73
N SER A 572 49.83 19.08 6.55
CA SER A 572 49.02 17.89 6.33
C SER A 572 48.16 17.70 7.58
N VAL A 573 46.87 18.03 7.50
CA VAL A 573 45.91 17.60 8.52
C VAL A 573 45.94 16.06 8.47
N PRO A 574 46.51 15.39 9.48
CA PRO A 574 46.66 13.95 9.41
C PRO A 574 45.26 13.37 9.32
N TYR A 575 45.02 12.66 8.24
CA TYR A 575 43.84 11.79 8.12
C TYR A 575 43.83 10.93 9.39
N LYS A 576 42.82 11.13 10.25
CA LYS A 576 42.72 10.38 11.50
C LYS A 576 42.35 8.95 11.13
N GLN A 577 43.35 8.18 10.71
CA GLN A 577 43.19 6.74 10.55
C GLN A 577 42.76 6.16 11.91
N PHE A 578 41.86 5.20 11.86
CA PHE A 578 41.64 4.39 13.06
C PHE A 578 42.98 3.93 13.59
N SER A 579 43.26 4.21 14.86
CA SER A 579 44.52 3.76 15.45
C SER A 579 44.63 2.25 15.27
N LYS A 580 45.86 1.74 15.01
CA LYS A 580 46.09 0.30 14.87
C LYS A 580 45.46 -0.51 16.02
N ASN A 581 45.40 0.08 17.22
CA ASN A 581 44.77 -0.53 18.37
C ASN A 581 43.22 -0.62 18.24
N ARG A 582 42.55 0.39 17.69
CA ARG A 582 41.07 0.31 17.44
C ARG A 582 40.71 -0.71 16.38
N ILE A 583 41.56 -0.83 15.34
CA ILE A 583 41.36 -1.89 14.32
C ILE A 583 41.61 -3.28 14.95
N LYS A 584 42.63 -3.44 15.78
CA LYS A 584 42.91 -4.70 16.51
C LYS A 584 41.74 -5.05 17.44
N ILE A 585 41.20 -4.08 18.20
CA ILE A 585 40.06 -4.28 19.10
C ILE A 585 38.84 -4.71 18.28
N GLY A 586 38.53 -4.02 17.19
CA GLY A 586 37.40 -4.38 16.32
C GLY A 586 37.50 -5.78 15.71
N LEU A 587 38.70 -6.14 15.23
CA LEU A 587 38.99 -7.48 14.75
C LEU A 587 38.91 -8.54 15.86
N SER A 588 39.42 -8.23 17.06
CA SER A 588 39.32 -9.15 18.19
C SER A 588 37.90 -9.39 18.64
N ILE A 589 37.04 -8.35 18.64
CA ILE A 589 35.61 -8.48 18.94
C ILE A 589 34.92 -9.32 17.86
N GLY A 590 35.24 -9.10 16.59
CA GLY A 590 34.72 -9.88 15.48
C GLY A 590 35.12 -11.37 15.57
N ILE A 591 36.38 -11.66 15.83
CA ILE A 591 36.87 -13.01 16.00
C ILE A 591 36.25 -13.65 17.24
N LEU A 592 36.14 -12.93 18.36
CA LEU A 592 35.47 -13.43 19.57
C LEU A 592 34.02 -13.74 19.30
N GLY A 593 33.30 -12.89 18.54
CA GLY A 593 31.91 -13.13 18.12
C GLY A 593 31.78 -14.41 17.29
N ILE A 594 32.69 -14.64 16.34
CA ILE A 594 32.69 -15.86 15.52
C ILE A 594 32.96 -17.09 16.39
N LEU A 595 33.98 -17.02 17.28
CA LEU A 595 34.30 -18.13 18.19
C LEU A 595 33.16 -18.43 19.16
N LEU A 596 32.50 -17.39 19.68
CA LEU A 596 31.33 -17.55 20.54
C LEU A 596 30.17 -18.18 19.80
N SER A 597 29.88 -17.72 18.59
CA SER A 597 28.87 -18.32 17.71
C SER A 597 29.16 -19.80 17.44
N PHE A 598 30.41 -20.13 17.14
CA PHE A 598 30.84 -21.51 16.92
C PHE A 598 30.72 -22.35 18.19
N ALA A 599 31.18 -21.81 19.34
CA ALA A 599 31.05 -22.50 20.64
C ALA A 599 29.59 -22.73 21.06
N ILE A 600 28.71 -21.74 20.80
CA ILE A 600 27.28 -21.88 21.03
C ILE A 600 26.67 -22.95 20.09
N SER A 601 27.03 -22.90 18.82
CA SER A 601 26.54 -23.84 17.80
C SER A 601 26.98 -25.29 18.05
N THR A 602 28.15 -25.49 18.68
CA THR A 602 28.69 -26.83 19.00
C THR A 602 28.37 -27.29 20.42
N SER A 603 27.80 -26.43 21.25
CA SER A 603 27.45 -26.80 22.62
C SER A 603 26.12 -27.52 22.65
N ASN A 604 26.13 -28.80 23.12
CA ASN A 604 24.92 -29.60 23.33
C ASN A 604 23.97 -29.05 24.42
N LYS A 605 24.22 -27.86 24.94
CA LYS A 605 23.39 -27.21 25.95
C LYS A 605 22.20 -26.46 25.36
N PHE A 606 22.24 -26.16 24.07
CA PHE A 606 21.10 -25.59 23.35
C PHE A 606 20.35 -26.74 22.68
N ASP A 607 19.04 -26.81 22.87
CA ASP A 607 18.17 -27.81 22.25
C ASP A 607 18.45 -27.82 20.74
N ASP A 608 18.64 -29.04 20.20
CA ASP A 608 18.78 -29.22 18.75
C ASP A 608 17.59 -28.60 18.03
N PRO A 609 17.80 -27.71 17.10
CA PRO A 609 16.70 -27.13 16.34
C PRO A 609 15.95 -28.25 15.58
N ILE A 610 14.63 -28.15 15.53
CA ILE A 610 13.76 -29.14 14.86
C ILE A 610 14.16 -29.35 13.39
N TYR A 611 14.70 -28.33 12.70
CA TYR A 611 15.17 -28.48 11.32
C TYR A 611 16.36 -29.47 11.18
N ASN A 612 17.07 -29.83 12.24
CA ASN A 612 18.09 -30.86 12.18
C ASN A 612 17.52 -32.25 11.95
N TYR A 613 16.22 -32.42 12.16
CA TYR A 613 15.47 -33.66 11.91
C TYR A 613 14.67 -33.62 10.60
N THR A 614 14.82 -32.54 9.82
CA THR A 614 14.16 -32.36 8.54
C THR A 614 15.20 -32.35 7.43
N TRP A 615 15.13 -33.28 6.51
CA TRP A 615 16.08 -33.42 5.39
C TRP A 615 15.32 -33.62 4.08
N LEU A 616 16.03 -33.40 2.97
CA LEU A 616 15.56 -33.68 1.62
C LEU A 616 16.53 -34.66 0.98
N ASP A 617 16.14 -35.90 0.83
CA ASP A 617 16.94 -36.93 0.18
C ASP A 617 16.94 -36.77 -1.34
N LYS A 618 15.85 -36.20 -1.89
CA LYS A 618 15.69 -35.93 -3.30
C LYS A 618 16.00 -34.49 -3.63
N ASN A 619 16.74 -34.29 -4.70
CA ASN A 619 16.97 -32.95 -5.21
C ASN A 619 15.77 -32.45 -6.02
N ARG A 620 15.80 -31.14 -6.40
CA ARG A 620 14.73 -30.47 -7.12
C ARG A 620 14.36 -31.17 -8.44
N ALA A 621 15.34 -31.65 -9.20
CA ALA A 621 15.12 -32.24 -10.51
C ALA A 621 14.48 -33.63 -10.37
N GLU A 622 14.97 -34.45 -9.44
CA GLU A 622 14.41 -35.78 -9.12
C GLU A 622 12.97 -35.67 -8.66
N ALA A 623 12.67 -34.72 -7.74
CA ALA A 623 11.30 -34.51 -7.25
C ALA A 623 10.35 -34.03 -8.38
N THR A 624 10.86 -33.24 -9.31
CA THR A 624 10.07 -32.78 -10.47
C THR A 624 9.74 -33.96 -11.39
N GLU A 625 10.68 -34.88 -11.60
CA GLU A 625 10.47 -36.05 -12.44
C GLU A 625 9.51 -37.05 -11.77
N ILE A 626 9.66 -37.32 -10.50
CA ILE A 626 8.72 -38.14 -9.73
C ILE A 626 7.29 -37.62 -9.84
N ALA A 627 7.13 -36.31 -9.70
CA ALA A 627 5.81 -35.65 -9.84
C ALA A 627 5.26 -35.73 -11.27
N ARG A 628 6.15 -35.63 -12.28
CA ARG A 628 5.79 -35.80 -13.70
C ARG A 628 5.32 -37.24 -14.01
N GLU A 629 6.11 -38.20 -13.64
CA GLU A 629 5.78 -39.61 -13.81
C GLU A 629 4.46 -39.98 -13.12
N TYR A 630 4.24 -39.41 -11.91
CA TYR A 630 2.99 -39.61 -11.18
C TYR A 630 1.78 -39.12 -11.97
N LEU A 631 1.83 -37.89 -12.52
CA LEU A 631 0.73 -37.34 -13.30
C LEU A 631 0.50 -38.11 -14.61
N ILE A 632 1.56 -38.46 -15.32
CA ILE A 632 1.49 -39.28 -16.56
C ILE A 632 0.87 -40.65 -16.26
N SER A 633 1.28 -41.30 -15.18
CA SER A 633 0.70 -42.58 -14.78
C SER A 633 -0.80 -42.53 -14.47
N ARG A 634 -1.29 -41.36 -14.15
CA ARG A 634 -2.72 -41.07 -13.93
C ARG A 634 -3.46 -40.63 -15.19
N GLY A 635 -2.78 -40.59 -16.35
CA GLY A 635 -3.37 -40.24 -17.62
C GLY A 635 -3.43 -38.73 -17.91
N PHE A 636 -2.71 -37.91 -17.14
CA PHE A 636 -2.67 -36.46 -17.40
C PHE A 636 -1.62 -36.17 -18.50
N ASP A 637 -2.05 -35.40 -19.51
CA ASP A 637 -1.17 -34.86 -20.53
C ASP A 637 -0.52 -33.55 -20.03
N LEU A 638 0.80 -33.54 -19.99
CA LEU A 638 1.60 -32.39 -19.56
C LEU A 638 2.24 -31.63 -20.73
N ASP A 639 1.77 -31.83 -21.95
CA ASP A 639 2.30 -31.10 -23.09
C ASP A 639 1.98 -29.61 -22.99
N GLY A 640 3.00 -28.78 -23.18
CA GLY A 640 2.91 -27.32 -23.01
C GLY A 640 2.90 -26.83 -21.56
N TYR A 641 3.04 -27.73 -20.56
CA TYR A 641 3.13 -27.31 -19.15
C TYR A 641 4.58 -26.96 -18.77
N ARG A 642 4.73 -25.93 -17.94
CA ARG A 642 5.98 -25.56 -17.27
C ARG A 642 5.95 -26.04 -15.84
N SER A 643 7.04 -26.64 -15.36
CA SER A 643 7.16 -27.09 -13.97
C SER A 643 7.91 -26.06 -13.12
N VAL A 644 7.42 -25.87 -11.88
CA VAL A 644 8.07 -25.06 -10.83
C VAL A 644 8.07 -25.88 -9.56
N SER A 645 9.25 -26.13 -9.00
CA SER A 645 9.41 -26.94 -7.79
C SER A 645 10.04 -26.11 -6.67
N THR A 646 9.40 -26.12 -5.50
CA THR A 646 9.85 -25.44 -4.29
C THR A 646 9.89 -26.42 -3.13
N SER A 647 10.94 -26.37 -2.31
CA SER A 647 10.93 -27.10 -1.04
C SER A 647 9.89 -26.52 -0.10
N GLN A 648 9.14 -27.38 0.57
CA GLN A 648 8.18 -26.98 1.58
C GLN A 648 8.45 -27.67 2.89
N ASN A 649 8.42 -26.92 3.97
CA ASN A 649 8.37 -27.43 5.32
C ASN A 649 6.92 -27.35 5.82
N ARG A 650 6.29 -28.47 6.08
CA ARG A 650 4.92 -28.55 6.59
C ARG A 650 4.82 -28.18 8.08
N LEU A 651 5.94 -28.18 8.78
CA LEU A 651 5.99 -27.78 10.19
C LEU A 651 6.03 -26.28 10.36
N SER A 652 6.29 -25.52 9.29
CA SER A 652 6.33 -24.06 9.30
C SER A 652 5.51 -23.50 8.13
N PRO A 653 4.19 -23.45 8.22
CA PRO A 653 3.35 -22.93 7.15
C PRO A 653 3.46 -21.42 6.96
N GLY A 654 4.04 -20.68 7.93
CA GLY A 654 4.20 -19.23 7.90
C GLY A 654 5.55 -18.78 7.36
N GLY A 655 5.56 -17.83 6.45
CA GLY A 655 6.74 -17.11 5.98
C GLY A 655 6.30 -16.02 5.03
N ILE A 656 6.94 -14.83 5.11
CA ILE A 656 6.68 -13.73 4.16
C ILE A 656 7.17 -14.17 2.79
N GLN A 657 6.27 -14.16 1.82
CA GLN A 657 6.62 -14.41 0.43
C GLN A 657 7.23 -13.13 -0.14
N THR A 658 8.54 -13.17 -0.41
CA THR A 658 9.25 -12.08 -1.07
C THR A 658 9.47 -12.42 -2.55
N PRO A 659 9.78 -11.44 -3.42
CA PRO A 659 10.16 -11.68 -4.81
C PRO A 659 11.40 -12.59 -4.95
N VAL A 660 12.23 -12.69 -3.91
CA VAL A 660 13.46 -13.50 -3.87
C VAL A 660 13.25 -14.87 -3.24
N GLY A 661 12.07 -15.12 -2.66
CA GLY A 661 11.73 -16.34 -1.97
C GLY A 661 11.06 -16.08 -0.61
N ARG A 662 10.69 -17.16 0.08
CA ARG A 662 10.10 -17.08 1.41
C ARG A 662 11.19 -16.86 2.44
N ILE A 663 11.18 -15.69 3.09
CA ILE A 663 12.00 -15.47 4.29
C ILE A 663 11.20 -16.04 5.47
N ALA A 664 11.70 -17.10 6.07
CA ALA A 664 11.19 -17.58 7.34
C ALA A 664 11.58 -16.52 8.40
N LEU A 665 10.66 -15.62 8.72
CA LEU A 665 10.75 -14.88 9.96
C LEU A 665 10.49 -15.90 11.10
N TRP A 666 11.11 -15.66 12.23
CA TRP A 666 11.03 -16.50 13.43
C TRP A 666 9.62 -16.43 14.08
N GLU A 667 8.59 -16.66 13.29
CA GLU A 667 7.25 -16.79 13.83
C GLU A 667 7.03 -18.25 14.25
N ASN A 668 6.72 -18.41 15.51
CA ASN A 668 6.36 -19.65 16.18
C ASN A 668 5.01 -20.24 15.70
N GLN A 669 4.77 -20.29 14.40
CA GLN A 669 3.61 -21.00 13.88
C GLN A 669 3.91 -22.49 13.71
N LEU A 670 4.34 -23.08 14.79
CA LEU A 670 4.50 -24.50 14.91
C LEU A 670 3.28 -25.13 15.61
N GLU A 671 2.07 -24.72 15.23
CA GLU A 671 0.82 -25.19 15.85
C GLU A 671 0.80 -26.72 16.02
N ILE A 672 1.27 -27.46 15.02
CA ILE A 672 1.37 -28.92 15.09
C ILE A 672 2.43 -29.34 16.10
N ILE A 673 3.58 -28.67 16.14
CA ILE A 673 4.66 -28.99 17.06
C ILE A 673 4.26 -28.61 18.48
N ASP A 674 3.68 -27.46 18.68
CA ASP A 674 3.20 -27.01 19.98
C ASP A 674 2.12 -27.92 20.51
N TYR A 675 1.18 -28.36 19.66
CA TYR A 675 0.16 -29.34 20.02
C TYR A 675 0.79 -30.69 20.41
N VAL A 676 1.74 -31.20 19.64
CA VAL A 676 2.43 -32.45 19.94
C VAL A 676 3.24 -32.34 21.23
N LEU A 677 3.93 -31.23 21.46
CA LEU A 677 4.69 -30.94 22.67
C LEU A 677 3.80 -30.78 23.91
N GLU A 678 2.60 -30.26 23.73
CA GLU A 678 1.59 -30.18 24.81
C GLU A 678 1.13 -31.59 25.26
N LYS A 679 1.01 -32.53 24.33
CA LYS A 679 0.53 -33.91 24.58
C LYS A 679 1.64 -34.90 24.81
N THR A 680 2.90 -34.61 24.46
CA THR A 680 4.03 -35.55 24.52
C THR A 680 5.31 -34.80 24.99
N THR A 681 6.45 -35.49 24.89
CA THR A 681 7.77 -34.91 25.21
C THR A 681 8.55 -34.54 23.96
N LYS A 682 9.55 -33.66 24.10
CA LYS A 682 10.50 -33.33 23.03
C LYS A 682 11.20 -34.53 22.44
N ASP A 683 11.53 -35.51 23.29
CA ASP A 683 12.21 -36.74 22.83
C ASP A 683 11.29 -37.62 21.99
N THR A 684 10.00 -37.65 22.35
CA THR A 684 8.98 -38.37 21.54
C THR A 684 8.82 -37.70 20.18
N LEU A 685 8.76 -36.37 20.13
CA LEU A 685 8.70 -35.60 18.87
C LEU A 685 9.94 -35.85 18.01
N ARG A 686 11.14 -35.79 18.61
CA ARG A 686 12.43 -36.09 17.93
C ARG A 686 12.44 -37.49 17.34
N SER A 687 12.04 -38.50 18.12
CA SER A 687 11.92 -39.87 17.63
C SER A 687 10.95 -39.96 16.45
N PHE A 688 9.81 -39.32 16.56
CA PHE A 688 8.78 -39.32 15.52
C PHE A 688 9.26 -38.67 14.20
N LEU A 689 10.02 -37.59 14.30
CA LEU A 689 10.64 -36.94 13.15
C LEU A 689 11.81 -37.73 12.58
N SER A 690 12.69 -38.30 13.46
CA SER A 690 13.87 -39.05 13.03
C SER A 690 13.50 -40.41 12.40
N GLU A 691 12.41 -41.03 12.83
CA GLU A 691 11.90 -42.27 12.27
C GLU A 691 11.13 -42.10 10.96
N LYS A 692 11.11 -40.84 10.42
CA LYS A 692 10.41 -40.50 9.15
C LYS A 692 8.92 -40.85 9.13
N LYS A 693 8.30 -40.98 10.30
CA LYS A 693 6.87 -41.31 10.41
C LYS A 693 5.97 -40.11 10.00
N PHE A 694 6.52 -38.91 10.02
CA PHE A 694 5.82 -37.72 9.60
C PHE A 694 6.59 -37.01 8.48
N PRO A 695 5.99 -36.83 7.31
CA PRO A 695 6.65 -36.18 6.17
C PRO A 695 6.70 -34.65 6.38
N ALA A 696 7.61 -34.21 7.25
CA ALA A 696 7.76 -32.83 7.63
C ALA A 696 8.26 -31.93 6.47
N MET A 697 9.14 -32.48 5.62
CA MET A 697 9.75 -31.83 4.47
C MET A 697 9.38 -32.50 3.17
N GLY A 698 9.31 -31.76 2.11
CA GLY A 698 9.05 -32.28 0.77
C GLY A 698 9.15 -31.18 -0.30
N TRP A 699 8.83 -31.57 -1.51
CA TRP A 699 8.80 -30.71 -2.68
C TRP A 699 7.37 -30.49 -3.14
N ALA A 700 6.94 -29.22 -3.21
CA ALA A 700 5.74 -28.85 -3.94
C ALA A 700 6.10 -28.60 -5.40
N VAL A 701 5.61 -29.45 -6.27
CA VAL A 701 5.81 -29.35 -7.71
C VAL A 701 4.52 -28.88 -8.36
N ARG A 702 4.60 -27.76 -9.06
CA ARG A 702 3.48 -27.18 -9.81
C ARG A 702 3.75 -27.34 -11.30
N PHE A 703 2.76 -27.82 -12.04
CA PHE A 703 2.74 -27.83 -13.48
C PHE A 703 1.70 -26.80 -13.94
N ILE A 704 2.15 -25.77 -14.61
CA ILE A 704 1.34 -24.61 -15.02
C ILE A 704 1.31 -24.57 -16.53
N LYS A 705 0.13 -24.52 -17.13
CA LYS A 705 -0.03 -24.24 -18.55
C LYS A 705 -0.16 -22.72 -18.73
N PRO A 706 0.81 -22.05 -19.37
CA PRO A 706 0.77 -20.61 -19.59
C PRO A 706 -0.55 -20.17 -20.23
N GLU A 707 -1.06 -19.01 -19.80
CA GLU A 707 -2.30 -18.40 -20.30
C GLU A 707 -3.59 -19.20 -20.06
N THR A 708 -3.52 -20.27 -19.26
CA THR A 708 -4.71 -21.04 -18.86
C THR A 708 -4.82 -21.08 -17.33
N LYS A 709 -6.01 -21.42 -16.83
CA LYS A 709 -6.25 -21.67 -15.40
C LYS A 709 -5.77 -23.06 -14.98
N ARG A 710 -5.47 -23.93 -15.95
CA ARG A 710 -5.09 -25.32 -15.64
C ARG A 710 -3.74 -25.40 -14.98
N GLU A 711 -3.74 -26.00 -13.80
CA GLU A 711 -2.57 -26.19 -12.98
C GLU A 711 -2.71 -27.51 -12.23
N TYR A 712 -1.60 -28.28 -12.19
CA TYR A 712 -1.48 -29.46 -11.36
C TYR A 712 -0.47 -29.19 -10.26
N ARG A 713 -0.79 -29.56 -9.02
CA ARG A 713 0.12 -29.48 -7.89
C ARG A 713 0.33 -30.88 -7.33
N VAL A 714 1.58 -31.31 -7.25
CA VAL A 714 1.99 -32.58 -6.66
C VAL A 714 2.96 -32.30 -5.53
N TRP A 715 2.70 -32.85 -4.39
CA TRP A 715 3.64 -32.81 -3.29
C TRP A 715 4.44 -34.15 -3.24
N VAL A 716 5.78 -34.03 -3.25
CA VAL A 716 6.70 -35.17 -3.21
C VAL A 716 7.41 -35.15 -1.86
N SER A 717 7.38 -36.26 -1.11
CA SER A 717 8.07 -36.35 0.16
C SER A 717 9.58 -36.23 0.02
N ALA A 718 10.26 -35.87 1.10
CA ALA A 718 11.71 -35.75 1.13
C ALA A 718 12.46 -36.94 0.56
N GLU A 719 11.95 -38.14 0.76
CA GLU A 719 12.54 -39.41 0.34
C GLU A 719 12.22 -39.76 -1.11
N GLY A 720 11.26 -39.07 -1.73
CA GLY A 720 10.73 -39.47 -3.02
C GLY A 720 9.85 -40.68 -3.00
N ASN A 721 9.67 -41.32 -1.83
CA ASN A 721 8.72 -42.38 -1.67
C ASN A 721 7.32 -41.82 -1.79
N LYS A 722 6.54 -42.44 -2.65
CA LYS A 722 5.16 -42.15 -2.99
C LYS A 722 4.55 -41.10 -2.09
N ALA A 723 4.26 -39.96 -2.65
CA ALA A 723 3.43 -38.97 -2.02
C ALA A 723 2.28 -39.66 -1.28
N GLY A 724 2.48 -39.92 0.00
CA GLY A 724 1.40 -40.41 0.82
C GLY A 724 0.41 -39.31 1.04
N TYR A 725 -0.36 -38.99 0.09
CA TYR A 725 -1.32 -37.93 -0.19
C TYR A 725 -0.74 -36.89 -1.18
N PRO A 726 -0.85 -37.13 -2.48
CA PRO A 726 -0.71 -36.04 -3.44
C PRO A 726 -1.86 -35.09 -3.14
N HIS A 727 -1.53 -33.90 -2.69
CA HIS A 727 -2.43 -32.80 -2.88
C HIS A 727 -2.48 -32.51 -4.40
N PHE A 728 -3.27 -33.35 -5.07
CA PHE A 728 -3.62 -33.10 -6.45
C PHE A 728 -4.70 -32.05 -6.45
N LYS A 729 -4.35 -30.90 -6.94
CA LYS A 729 -5.30 -29.83 -7.21
C LYS A 729 -5.28 -29.56 -8.70
N GLU A 730 -6.30 -30.02 -9.38
CA GLU A 730 -6.62 -29.50 -10.69
C GLU A 730 -7.47 -28.26 -10.51
N THR A 731 -7.02 -27.15 -11.04
CA THR A 731 -7.85 -25.97 -11.15
C THR A 731 -8.47 -25.99 -12.56
N LEU A 732 -9.75 -26.26 -12.62
CA LEU A 732 -10.52 -26.24 -13.86
C LEU A 732 -10.76 -24.79 -14.31
N SER A 733 -10.91 -24.59 -15.61
CA SER A 733 -11.48 -23.36 -16.15
C SER A 733 -12.92 -23.21 -15.68
N ASP A 734 -13.42 -21.96 -15.61
CA ASP A 734 -14.83 -21.71 -15.34
C ASP A 734 -15.67 -22.40 -16.43
N THR A 735 -16.04 -23.64 -16.17
CA THR A 735 -17.03 -24.34 -16.97
C THR A 735 -18.39 -24.11 -16.32
N PRO A 736 -19.40 -23.76 -17.11
CA PRO A 736 -20.74 -23.72 -16.58
C PRO A 736 -21.05 -25.10 -15.97
N TYR A 737 -21.52 -25.10 -14.76
CA TYR A 737 -21.99 -26.21 -13.94
C TYR A 737 -21.82 -27.60 -14.56
N LEU A 738 -20.83 -28.36 -14.05
CA LEU A 738 -20.80 -29.80 -14.28
C LEU A 738 -22.08 -30.39 -13.67
N PRO A 739 -22.76 -31.33 -14.35
CA PRO A 739 -23.92 -31.99 -13.79
C PRO A 739 -23.52 -32.62 -12.44
N SER A 740 -24.34 -32.39 -11.43
CA SER A 740 -24.12 -32.97 -10.10
C SER A 740 -24.15 -34.49 -10.21
N ILE A 741 -23.03 -35.14 -9.86
CA ILE A 741 -22.98 -36.59 -9.74
C ILE A 741 -23.52 -37.00 -8.38
N THR A 742 -24.17 -38.13 -8.32
CA THR A 742 -24.66 -38.68 -7.05
C THR A 742 -23.51 -39.03 -6.09
N LYS A 743 -23.77 -39.05 -4.79
CA LYS A 743 -22.78 -39.41 -3.79
C LYS A 743 -22.13 -40.78 -4.10
N GLU A 744 -22.90 -41.72 -4.65
CA GLU A 744 -22.45 -43.07 -5.00
C GLU A 744 -21.51 -43.02 -6.22
N GLU A 745 -21.82 -42.21 -7.23
CA GLU A 745 -20.93 -42.00 -8.38
C GLU A 745 -19.65 -41.27 -7.99
N ALA A 746 -19.74 -40.29 -7.08
CA ALA A 746 -18.56 -39.57 -6.54
C ALA A 746 -17.66 -40.58 -5.76
N LEU A 747 -18.21 -41.39 -4.89
CA LEU A 747 -17.47 -42.41 -4.16
C LEU A 747 -16.83 -43.44 -5.11
N ASN A 748 -17.57 -43.93 -6.10
CA ASN A 748 -17.04 -44.86 -7.10
C ASN A 748 -15.92 -44.23 -7.95
N THR A 749 -15.98 -42.95 -8.20
CA THR A 749 -14.93 -42.20 -8.89
C THR A 749 -13.69 -42.07 -8.00
N VAL A 750 -13.86 -41.71 -6.73
CA VAL A 750 -12.75 -41.60 -5.76
C VAL A 750 -12.06 -42.93 -5.52
N PHE A 751 -12.79 -44.06 -5.42
CA PHE A 751 -12.22 -45.38 -5.25
C PHE A 751 -11.53 -45.94 -6.51
N LYS A 752 -11.78 -45.40 -7.70
CA LYS A 752 -11.03 -45.65 -8.93
C LYS A 752 -9.70 -44.89 -9.03
N PHE A 753 -9.57 -43.84 -8.28
CA PHE A 753 -8.33 -43.07 -8.09
C PHE A 753 -7.44 -43.71 -7.01
#